data_403312ece711e086820c89a3d0bb24aa
#
_entry.id   403312ece711e086820c89a3d0bb24aa
#
_cell.length_a   1.000
_cell.length_b   1.000
_cell.length_c   1.000
_cell.angle_alpha   90.00
_cell.angle_beta   90.00
_cell.angle_gamma   90.00
#
_symmetry.space_group_name_H-M   'P 1'
#
loop_
_entity.id
_entity.type
_entity.pdbx_description
1 polymer ?
#
loop_
_entity_poly.entity_id
_entity_poly.type
_entity_poly.pdbx_seq_one_letter_code
_entity_poly.pdbx_strand_id
1 'polypeptide(L)'
;MIKYSKILTLMTSTSLLSLGFMGGTAFAQSDTSIAEEDVIIVTGARGRVENEVEVPIAVTVFTTEEIVDAKIERVDDFIGLTPGVTIANSQDSGTNFITIRGVSQTRNGEPPVAVVIDGVLQVNARSFDQPLFDVDQIEVLKGPQGALYGRNATQGAILINTRGPSEEFEAYVQATAATGDDYSIEGSVSGPITDDIQYRLSGKYRDREGQLDNITLDTPVDYTEEITVRGHLHWDVTDNITADLRGSYVDTDGGSLNFTYQPASPIDRSTGLPQNFDFTRLDADIVDREFFANNLGNDQREVGQISLRVKADLGFAELALTSAYDTITQSSRGDQFPYTAASSINPAPPFPFFDGTQTQFVDVETFSQEVRLTSTDDSDLRWMFGGYYLTTDRFISSTTGDDLEQGIEEIRRTADFNPSNPINSFFGDDNDNEAFAVFANIDYAVTDRLELAFAGRYDEDQREQTVSDENGFYANGELVGIAGTPGGVNEETFSEFQPKVTARYLVADTASVYGSWGRGFRSGQFNQNGVGAAAAAAGINGIQDVLDEEVTETFEVGFKSNWGGLIDFNGALYSTDVENAPYFVFIGAVGAQVLVPIEEVSIKGGEVELNANVGDDLDVYMGISVSNSEVEEYSVNPGAVGNEAPYVPNNTCLLYTSPSPRDQRGSRMPSSA
;
A
#
# COMPACT_ATOMS: atom_id res chain seq x y z
N MET A 1 3.83 -22.77 -21.79
CA MET A 1 3.41 -22.58 -23.21
C MET A 1 2.44 -23.70 -23.61
N ILE A 2 1.22 -23.74 -23.11
CA ILE A 2 0.05 -24.51 -23.60
C ILE A 2 -1.06 -24.33 -22.55
N LYS A 3 -1.83 -23.22 -22.65
CA LYS A 3 -3.22 -23.17 -22.09
C LYS A 3 -4.06 -21.98 -22.57
N TYR A 4 -3.46 -20.99 -23.24
CA TYR A 4 -4.18 -19.73 -23.61
C TYR A 4 -4.84 -19.73 -25.01
N SER A 5 -4.81 -20.85 -25.75
CA SER A 5 -5.37 -20.94 -27.11
C SER A 5 -6.88 -21.24 -27.19
N LYS A 6 -7.64 -21.22 -26.09
CA LYS A 6 -9.07 -21.61 -26.13
C LYS A 6 -10.07 -20.50 -25.85
N ILE A 7 -9.65 -19.31 -25.43
CA ILE A 7 -10.57 -18.21 -25.13
C ILE A 7 -10.76 -17.27 -26.34
N LEU A 8 -9.79 -17.19 -27.25
CA LEU A 8 -9.87 -16.29 -28.42
C LEU A 8 -10.73 -16.80 -29.59
N THR A 9 -11.29 -17.99 -29.52
CA THR A 9 -12.08 -18.58 -30.63
C THR A 9 -13.61 -18.42 -30.47
N LEU A 10 -14.08 -17.73 -29.43
CA LEU A 10 -15.53 -17.56 -29.20
C LEU A 10 -16.06 -16.14 -29.54
N MET A 11 -15.24 -15.24 -30.04
CA MET A 11 -15.68 -13.86 -30.38
C MET A 11 -15.66 -13.51 -31.86
N THR A 12 -15.52 -14.45 -32.78
CA THR A 12 -15.52 -14.18 -34.23
C THR A 12 -16.77 -14.64 -34.97
N SER A 13 -17.94 -14.54 -34.39
CA SER A 13 -19.18 -14.70 -35.13
C SER A 13 -20.32 -13.91 -34.50
N THR A 14 -20.34 -12.59 -34.73
CA THR A 14 -21.63 -11.85 -34.77
C THR A 14 -21.45 -10.55 -35.55
N SER A 15 -22.01 -10.55 -36.75
CA SER A 15 -22.64 -9.49 -37.54
C SER A 15 -22.30 -8.01 -37.25
N LEU A 16 -21.65 -7.39 -38.23
CA LEU A 16 -21.67 -5.93 -38.46
C LEU A 16 -23.11 -5.37 -38.42
N LEU A 17 -23.40 -4.63 -37.36
CA LEU A 17 -24.46 -3.63 -37.40
C LEU A 17 -23.82 -2.26 -37.65
N SER A 18 -24.05 -1.71 -38.82
CA SER A 18 -23.70 -0.34 -39.18
C SER A 18 -24.52 0.62 -38.33
N LEU A 19 -23.93 1.23 -37.31
CA LEU A 19 -24.48 2.43 -36.66
C LEU A 19 -24.03 3.65 -37.44
N GLY A 20 -25.01 4.28 -38.10
CA GLY A 20 -24.84 5.59 -38.71
C GLY A 20 -24.63 6.65 -37.65
N PHE A 21 -23.54 7.40 -37.75
CA PHE A 21 -23.31 8.62 -36.99
C PHE A 21 -24.36 9.67 -37.43
N MET A 22 -25.32 9.95 -36.58
CA MET A 22 -26.02 11.22 -36.59
C MET A 22 -25.50 12.06 -35.43
N GLY A 23 -24.65 13.04 -35.77
CA GLY A 23 -24.24 14.08 -34.86
C GLY A 23 -25.45 14.91 -34.44
N GLY A 24 -25.72 14.93 -33.16
CA GLY A 24 -26.66 15.85 -32.53
C GLY A 24 -26.06 16.28 -31.21
N THR A 25 -25.40 17.44 -31.19
CA THR A 25 -25.04 18.12 -29.95
C THR A 25 -26.35 18.63 -29.32
N ALA A 26 -26.89 17.85 -28.40
CA ALA A 26 -27.89 18.35 -27.47
C ALA A 26 -27.15 18.81 -26.21
N PHE A 27 -26.83 20.09 -26.14
CA PHE A 27 -26.60 20.76 -24.88
C PHE A 27 -27.93 20.76 -24.12
N ALA A 28 -28.08 19.92 -23.12
CA ALA A 28 -29.14 20.07 -22.15
C ALA A 28 -28.83 21.34 -21.36
N GLN A 29 -29.68 22.33 -21.55
CA GLN A 29 -29.72 23.55 -20.78
C GLN A 29 -30.25 23.14 -19.40
N SER A 30 -29.38 22.99 -18.41
CA SER A 30 -29.79 22.80 -17.02
C SER A 30 -30.44 24.08 -16.54
N ASP A 31 -31.68 23.97 -16.11
CA ASP A 31 -32.38 25.01 -15.36
C ASP A 31 -31.51 25.37 -14.13
N THR A 32 -31.34 26.69 -13.97
CA THR A 32 -30.78 27.32 -12.78
C THR A 32 -31.60 26.96 -11.52
N SER A 33 -31.35 25.82 -10.93
CA SER A 33 -31.49 25.64 -9.49
C SER A 33 -30.24 26.22 -8.84
N ILE A 34 -30.43 27.03 -7.81
CA ILE A 34 -29.46 27.62 -6.92
C ILE A 34 -28.28 26.65 -6.76
N ALA A 35 -27.05 27.13 -7.07
CA ALA A 35 -25.82 26.38 -6.86
C ALA A 35 -25.89 25.73 -5.47
N GLU A 36 -25.97 24.41 -5.41
CA GLU A 36 -25.51 23.67 -4.23
C GLU A 36 -24.04 24.06 -4.15
N GLU A 37 -23.65 24.70 -3.04
CA GLU A 37 -22.27 25.04 -2.74
C GLU A 37 -21.44 23.79 -2.99
N ASP A 38 -20.27 23.90 -3.63
CA ASP A 38 -19.31 22.81 -3.82
C ASP A 38 -18.74 22.41 -2.45
N VAL A 39 -19.47 21.53 -1.76
CA VAL A 39 -19.15 21.05 -0.41
C VAL A 39 -18.42 19.73 -0.57
N ILE A 40 -17.13 19.71 -0.19
CA ILE A 40 -16.36 18.48 -0.14
C ILE A 40 -16.93 17.58 0.96
N ILE A 41 -17.34 16.38 0.57
CA ILE A 41 -17.95 15.39 1.45
C ILE A 41 -16.91 14.34 1.82
N VAL A 42 -16.76 14.06 3.10
CA VAL A 42 -15.92 13.01 3.68
C VAL A 42 -16.80 11.88 4.19
N THR A 43 -16.52 10.66 3.79
CA THR A 43 -17.33 9.49 4.14
C THR A 43 -16.68 8.60 5.21
N GLY A 44 -15.35 8.66 5.33
CA GLY A 44 -14.55 7.73 6.11
C GLY A 44 -14.21 8.15 7.53
N ALA A 45 -14.15 9.45 7.79
CA ALA A 45 -13.56 9.94 9.04
C ALA A 45 -14.24 9.43 10.32
N ARG A 46 -15.56 9.23 10.26
CA ARG A 46 -16.38 8.73 11.39
C ARG A 46 -17.42 7.70 10.94
N GLY A 47 -17.25 7.12 9.75
CA GLY A 47 -18.16 6.12 9.19
C GLY A 47 -19.52 6.67 8.77
N ARG A 48 -19.59 7.97 8.47
CA ARG A 48 -20.78 8.68 7.98
C ARG A 48 -20.37 9.81 7.04
N VAL A 49 -21.32 10.30 6.29
CA VAL A 49 -21.17 11.41 5.34
C VAL A 49 -21.14 12.74 6.11
N GLU A 50 -20.07 13.51 5.99
CA GLU A 50 -19.87 14.79 6.67
C GLU A 50 -19.22 15.82 5.73
N ASN A 51 -19.48 17.10 5.99
CA ASN A 51 -18.74 18.17 5.33
C ASN A 51 -17.28 18.17 5.82
N GLU A 52 -16.31 18.35 4.93
CA GLU A 52 -14.89 18.37 5.29
C GLU A 52 -14.55 19.33 6.43
N VAL A 53 -15.16 20.52 6.48
CA VAL A 53 -14.97 21.52 7.56
C VAL A 53 -15.41 20.97 8.92
N GLU A 54 -16.32 20.01 8.94
CA GLU A 54 -16.84 19.40 10.18
C GLU A 54 -16.01 18.21 10.66
N VAL A 55 -15.10 17.70 9.85
CA VAL A 55 -14.28 16.54 10.18
C VAL A 55 -13.06 16.96 11.02
N PRO A 56 -12.93 16.51 12.28
CA PRO A 56 -11.86 16.97 13.20
C PRO A 56 -10.56 16.17 13.05
N ILE A 57 -10.10 15.96 11.83
CA ILE A 57 -8.82 15.36 11.46
C ILE A 57 -8.30 15.99 10.17
N ALA A 58 -7.00 15.90 9.93
CA ALA A 58 -6.44 16.25 8.63
C ALA A 58 -6.85 15.21 7.58
N VAL A 59 -7.48 15.65 6.51
CA VAL A 59 -7.95 14.81 5.40
C VAL A 59 -7.69 15.52 4.08
N THR A 60 -7.25 14.78 3.08
CA THR A 60 -7.22 15.20 1.67
C THR A 60 -8.22 14.35 0.92
N VAL A 61 -9.09 14.98 0.15
CA VAL A 61 -10.14 14.32 -0.65
C VAL A 61 -9.87 14.58 -2.12
N PHE A 62 -10.04 13.57 -2.95
CA PHE A 62 -10.05 13.68 -4.40
C PHE A 62 -11.42 13.26 -4.88
N THR A 63 -12.14 14.19 -5.46
CA THR A 63 -13.45 13.98 -6.08
C THR A 63 -13.30 13.31 -7.45
N THR A 64 -14.40 12.81 -8.01
CA THR A 64 -14.41 12.23 -9.36
C THR A 64 -13.82 13.18 -10.41
N GLU A 65 -14.10 14.49 -10.33
CA GLU A 65 -13.61 15.50 -11.26
C GLU A 65 -12.09 15.67 -11.12
N GLU A 66 -11.59 15.83 -9.90
CA GLU A 66 -10.16 15.96 -9.62
C GLU A 66 -9.37 14.70 -10.02
N ILE A 67 -9.93 13.49 -9.81
CA ILE A 67 -9.33 12.23 -10.24
C ILE A 67 -9.14 12.20 -11.75
N VAL A 68 -10.15 12.64 -12.51
CA VAL A 68 -10.11 12.68 -13.99
C VAL A 68 -9.14 13.76 -14.47
N ASP A 69 -9.17 14.95 -13.90
CA ASP A 69 -8.39 16.11 -14.35
C ASP A 69 -6.91 15.96 -13.99
N ALA A 70 -6.59 15.44 -12.81
CA ALA A 70 -5.22 15.17 -12.38
C ALA A 70 -4.66 13.87 -12.97
N LYS A 71 -5.46 13.09 -13.73
CA LYS A 71 -5.06 11.79 -14.30
C LYS A 71 -4.57 10.82 -13.23
N ILE A 72 -5.33 10.69 -12.15
CA ILE A 72 -5.06 9.73 -11.10
C ILE A 72 -5.47 8.34 -11.60
N GLU A 73 -4.50 7.55 -11.99
CA GLU A 73 -4.67 6.18 -12.50
C GLU A 73 -4.08 5.11 -11.57
N ARG A 74 -3.17 5.52 -10.66
CA ARG A 74 -2.50 4.64 -9.68
C ARG A 74 -2.33 5.35 -8.33
N VAL A 75 -1.93 4.58 -7.33
CA VAL A 75 -1.74 5.08 -5.96
C VAL A 75 -0.66 6.16 -5.87
N ASP A 76 0.40 6.07 -6.64
CA ASP A 76 1.49 7.05 -6.68
C ASP A 76 1.06 8.42 -7.24
N ASP A 77 0.06 8.47 -8.10
CA ASP A 77 -0.44 9.72 -8.68
C ASP A 77 -1.05 10.63 -7.62
N PHE A 78 -1.99 10.14 -6.80
CA PHE A 78 -2.62 10.97 -5.77
C PHE A 78 -1.74 11.18 -4.53
N ILE A 79 -0.88 10.21 -4.20
CA ILE A 79 0.08 10.39 -3.11
C ILE A 79 1.04 11.55 -3.41
N GLY A 80 1.47 11.69 -4.67
CA GLY A 80 2.29 12.84 -5.09
C GLY A 80 1.59 14.20 -4.93
N LEU A 81 0.27 14.21 -4.85
CA LEU A 81 -0.55 15.40 -4.62
C LEU A 81 -0.96 15.59 -3.16
N THR A 82 -0.64 14.64 -2.26
CA THR A 82 -1.05 14.67 -0.85
C THR A 82 0.10 15.11 0.05
N PRO A 83 0.03 16.28 0.71
CA PRO A 83 1.09 16.76 1.59
C PRO A 83 1.31 15.82 2.78
N GLY A 84 2.58 15.57 3.13
CA GLY A 84 2.95 14.71 4.25
C GLY A 84 2.81 13.22 3.97
N VAL A 85 2.49 12.84 2.73
CA VAL A 85 2.45 11.45 2.28
C VAL A 85 3.49 11.25 1.19
N THR A 86 4.22 10.15 1.25
CA THR A 86 5.19 9.74 0.23
C THR A 86 5.04 8.25 -0.06
N ILE A 87 5.49 7.85 -1.24
CA ILE A 87 5.48 6.47 -1.67
C ILE A 87 6.86 6.08 -2.18
N ALA A 88 7.28 4.87 -1.88
CA ALA A 88 8.45 4.25 -2.48
C ALA A 88 8.04 2.90 -3.08
N ASN A 89 8.38 2.69 -4.33
CA ASN A 89 8.12 1.43 -5.00
C ASN A 89 9.10 0.37 -4.51
N SER A 90 8.60 -0.84 -4.27
CA SER A 90 9.42 -2.00 -3.98
C SER A 90 10.18 -2.47 -5.24
N GLN A 91 11.02 -3.47 -5.05
CA GLN A 91 11.65 -4.19 -6.15
C GLN A 91 10.67 -5.07 -6.95
N ASP A 92 9.48 -5.32 -6.39
CA ASP A 92 8.41 -6.10 -7.00
C ASP A 92 7.40 -5.14 -7.64
N SER A 93 6.87 -5.46 -8.80
CA SER A 93 5.80 -4.69 -9.42
C SER A 93 4.56 -4.69 -8.52
N GLY A 94 3.97 -3.52 -8.30
CA GLY A 94 2.74 -3.37 -7.54
C GLY A 94 2.85 -3.53 -6.02
N THR A 95 4.05 -3.56 -5.46
CA THR A 95 4.27 -3.44 -4.01
C THR A 95 4.82 -2.07 -3.69
N ASN A 96 4.05 -1.28 -2.98
CA ASN A 96 4.38 0.10 -2.65
C ASN A 96 4.48 0.30 -1.14
N PHE A 97 5.47 1.06 -0.70
CA PHE A 97 5.66 1.47 0.69
C PHE A 97 5.12 2.88 0.90
N ILE A 98 3.97 2.98 1.54
CA ILE A 98 3.33 4.26 1.83
C ILE A 98 3.85 4.77 3.18
N THR A 99 4.23 6.04 3.20
CA THR A 99 4.69 6.76 4.39
C THR A 99 3.77 7.94 4.64
N ILE A 100 3.19 8.03 5.82
CA ILE A 100 2.42 9.21 6.26
C ILE A 100 3.17 9.87 7.41
N ARG A 101 3.43 11.18 7.30
CA ARG A 101 4.06 12.00 8.36
C ARG A 101 5.39 11.41 8.88
N GLY A 102 6.15 10.73 8.03
CA GLY A 102 7.47 10.19 8.36
C GLY A 102 7.49 8.77 8.94
N VAL A 103 6.35 8.15 9.21
CA VAL A 103 6.29 6.73 9.58
C VAL A 103 6.03 5.89 8.34
N SER A 104 6.96 5.01 8.05
CA SER A 104 7.01 4.25 6.81
C SER A 104 6.67 2.80 7.00
N GLN A 105 6.09 2.22 5.96
CA GLN A 105 6.05 0.79 5.80
C GLN A 105 7.47 0.27 5.58
N THR A 106 7.81 -0.83 6.23
CA THR A 106 9.07 -1.53 6.05
C THR A 106 8.89 -2.76 5.16
N ARG A 107 9.95 -3.14 4.44
CA ARG A 107 9.97 -4.40 3.70
C ARG A 107 9.72 -5.57 4.66
N ASN A 108 8.91 -6.53 4.24
CA ASN A 108 8.46 -7.69 5.02
C ASN A 108 7.63 -7.35 6.27
N GLY A 109 7.34 -6.06 6.51
CA GLY A 109 6.45 -5.59 7.57
C GLY A 109 5.02 -5.39 7.12
N GLU A 110 4.10 -5.42 8.07
CA GLU A 110 2.73 -4.98 7.82
C GLU A 110 2.69 -3.46 7.59
N PRO A 111 1.75 -2.94 6.78
CA PRO A 111 1.65 -1.51 6.51
C PRO A 111 1.17 -0.74 7.76
N PRO A 112 1.66 0.50 8.01
CA PRO A 112 1.16 1.37 9.07
C PRO A 112 -0.06 2.20 8.62
N VAL A 113 -0.47 2.07 7.37
CA VAL A 113 -1.59 2.77 6.74
C VAL A 113 -2.64 1.76 6.33
N ALA A 114 -3.87 1.93 6.81
CA ALA A 114 -4.99 1.13 6.36
C ALA A 114 -5.42 1.56 4.95
N VAL A 115 -5.50 0.64 4.02
CA VAL A 115 -6.12 0.87 2.71
C VAL A 115 -7.45 0.15 2.68
N VAL A 116 -8.52 0.89 2.38
CA VAL A 116 -9.90 0.38 2.38
C VAL A 116 -10.50 0.63 1.00
N ILE A 117 -10.85 -0.42 0.29
CA ILE A 117 -11.49 -0.33 -1.02
C ILE A 117 -12.94 -0.77 -0.88
N ASP A 118 -13.87 0.11 -1.23
CA ASP A 118 -15.32 -0.13 -1.13
C ASP A 118 -15.77 -0.63 0.27
N GLY A 119 -15.06 -0.16 1.31
CA GLY A 119 -15.33 -0.52 2.70
C GLY A 119 -14.75 -1.87 3.15
N VAL A 120 -13.88 -2.50 2.36
CA VAL A 120 -13.12 -3.71 2.71
C VAL A 120 -11.67 -3.35 2.98
N LEU A 121 -11.19 -3.67 4.18
CA LEU A 121 -9.79 -3.44 4.58
C LEU A 121 -8.85 -4.37 3.79
N GLN A 122 -7.88 -3.80 3.11
CA GLN A 122 -6.83 -4.52 2.42
C GLN A 122 -5.73 -4.90 3.43
N VAL A 123 -5.62 -6.16 3.77
CA VAL A 123 -4.70 -6.61 4.84
C VAL A 123 -3.26 -6.79 4.39
N ASN A 124 -3.00 -6.84 3.09
CA ASN A 124 -1.67 -7.05 2.53
C ASN A 124 -1.29 -5.92 1.57
N ALA A 125 -0.08 -5.37 1.71
CA ALA A 125 0.41 -4.28 0.88
C ALA A 125 0.41 -4.58 -0.64
N ARG A 126 0.47 -5.86 -1.01
CA ARG A 126 0.41 -6.31 -2.41
C ARG A 126 -0.94 -6.10 -3.08
N SER A 127 -2.00 -5.86 -2.30
CA SER A 127 -3.32 -5.47 -2.82
C SER A 127 -3.52 -3.95 -2.94
N PHE A 128 -2.56 -3.12 -2.51
CA PHE A 128 -2.73 -1.66 -2.49
C PHE A 128 -2.59 -1.02 -3.87
N ASP A 129 -1.63 -1.49 -4.66
CA ASP A 129 -1.40 -0.96 -6.00
C ASP A 129 -2.31 -1.65 -7.02
N GLN A 130 -3.53 -1.17 -7.09
CA GLN A 130 -4.52 -1.58 -8.09
C GLN A 130 -4.82 -0.41 -9.02
N PRO A 131 -5.21 -0.67 -10.29
CA PRO A 131 -5.63 0.38 -11.20
C PRO A 131 -6.80 1.19 -10.65
N LEU A 132 -6.63 2.50 -10.62
CA LEU A 132 -7.64 3.47 -10.20
C LEU A 132 -8.42 3.97 -11.41
N PHE A 133 -9.36 3.19 -11.91
CA PHE A 133 -10.31 3.59 -12.94
C PHE A 133 -11.72 3.37 -12.42
N ASP A 134 -12.69 4.13 -12.95
CA ASP A 134 -14.07 4.04 -12.52
C ASP A 134 -14.22 4.26 -11.00
N VAL A 135 -13.41 5.19 -10.46
CA VAL A 135 -13.38 5.59 -9.05
C VAL A 135 -14.26 6.83 -8.87
N ASP A 136 -15.00 6.86 -7.77
CA ASP A 136 -15.86 7.96 -7.37
C ASP A 136 -15.14 8.96 -6.47
N GLN A 137 -14.41 8.45 -5.47
CA GLN A 137 -13.74 9.28 -4.48
C GLN A 137 -12.53 8.58 -3.89
N ILE A 138 -11.48 9.36 -3.54
CA ILE A 138 -10.33 8.92 -2.75
C ILE A 138 -10.20 9.85 -1.55
N GLU A 139 -10.13 9.29 -0.35
CA GLU A 139 -9.90 10.04 0.89
C GLU A 139 -8.61 9.58 1.56
N VAL A 140 -7.74 10.51 1.94
CA VAL A 140 -6.51 10.24 2.69
C VAL A 140 -6.62 10.85 4.08
N LEU A 141 -6.91 10.01 5.07
CA LEU A 141 -7.05 10.38 6.48
C LEU A 141 -5.68 10.30 7.16
N LYS A 142 -5.19 11.39 7.71
CA LYS A 142 -3.86 11.47 8.32
C LYS A 142 -3.93 11.38 9.85
N GLY A 143 -2.89 10.79 10.47
CA GLY A 143 -2.85 10.48 11.90
C GLY A 143 -3.64 9.21 12.27
N PRO A 144 -3.55 8.70 13.52
CA PRO A 144 -4.11 7.42 13.93
C PRO A 144 -5.61 7.30 13.66
N GLN A 145 -5.98 6.24 12.95
CA GLN A 145 -7.35 5.87 12.63
C GLN A 145 -7.73 4.49 13.21
N GLY A 146 -6.90 3.95 14.11
CA GLY A 146 -7.08 2.62 14.69
C GLY A 146 -8.43 2.42 15.37
N ALA A 147 -8.98 3.45 16.00
CA ALA A 147 -10.30 3.38 16.66
C ALA A 147 -11.46 3.00 15.71
N LEU A 148 -11.34 3.27 14.40
CA LEU A 148 -12.37 2.96 13.41
C LEU A 148 -11.97 1.86 12.45
N TYR A 149 -10.73 1.90 11.96
CA TYR A 149 -10.21 0.98 10.94
C TYR A 149 -9.38 -0.16 11.52
N GLY A 150 -9.06 -0.08 12.82
CA GLY A 150 -8.38 -1.14 13.55
C GLY A 150 -6.88 -1.16 13.38
N ARG A 151 -6.32 -2.36 13.50
CA ARG A 151 -4.89 -2.58 13.35
C ARG A 151 -4.38 -2.06 12.02
N ASN A 152 -3.11 -1.69 11.96
CA ASN A 152 -2.46 -1.18 10.75
C ASN A 152 -2.93 0.21 10.29
N ALA A 153 -3.75 0.91 11.08
CA ALA A 153 -4.13 2.29 10.86
C ALA A 153 -3.41 3.24 11.83
N THR A 154 -2.12 2.97 12.11
CA THR A 154 -1.34 3.73 13.10
C THR A 154 -1.02 5.14 12.62
N GLN A 155 -0.90 5.33 11.29
CA GLN A 155 -0.51 6.62 10.70
C GLN A 155 -1.60 7.25 9.85
N GLY A 156 -2.63 6.49 9.49
CA GLY A 156 -3.74 6.99 8.69
C GLY A 156 -4.52 5.89 7.98
N ALA A 157 -5.44 6.33 7.14
CA ALA A 157 -6.19 5.44 6.26
C ALA A 157 -6.36 6.08 4.87
N ILE A 158 -6.35 5.26 3.85
CA ILE A 158 -6.68 5.62 2.47
C ILE A 158 -7.96 4.89 2.11
N LEU A 159 -8.98 5.64 1.73
CA LEU A 159 -10.28 5.10 1.36
C LEU A 159 -10.49 5.32 -0.12
N ILE A 160 -10.78 4.27 -0.85
CA ILE A 160 -11.04 4.30 -2.29
C ILE A 160 -12.45 3.76 -2.51
N ASN A 161 -13.32 4.62 -3.02
CA ASN A 161 -14.68 4.25 -3.36
C ASN A 161 -14.82 4.17 -4.88
N THR A 162 -15.20 3.00 -5.41
CA THR A 162 -15.51 2.84 -6.82
C THR A 162 -16.93 3.29 -7.13
N ARG A 163 -17.20 3.68 -8.37
CA ARG A 163 -18.53 4.11 -8.77
C ARG A 163 -19.57 3.02 -8.59
N GLY A 164 -20.71 3.40 -8.04
CA GLY A 164 -21.88 2.54 -7.88
C GLY A 164 -22.64 2.28 -9.18
N PRO A 165 -23.61 1.35 -9.19
CA PRO A 165 -24.60 1.19 -10.24
C PRO A 165 -25.46 2.44 -10.41
N SER A 166 -25.92 2.69 -11.63
CA SER A 166 -26.78 3.82 -11.99
C SER A 166 -28.24 3.40 -12.18
N GLU A 167 -29.18 4.31 -11.90
CA GLU A 167 -30.61 4.12 -12.12
C GLU A 167 -30.98 4.13 -13.61
N GLU A 168 -30.18 4.82 -14.44
CA GLU A 168 -30.34 4.87 -15.89
C GLU A 168 -29.19 4.12 -16.57
N PHE A 169 -29.39 3.70 -17.81
CA PHE A 169 -28.35 3.04 -18.57
C PHE A 169 -27.24 4.03 -18.93
N GLU A 170 -26.03 3.72 -18.49
CA GLU A 170 -24.81 4.47 -18.76
C GLU A 170 -23.74 3.54 -19.34
N ALA A 171 -22.92 4.07 -20.23
CA ALA A 171 -21.75 3.38 -20.73
C ALA A 171 -20.68 4.37 -21.15
N TYR A 172 -19.43 4.08 -20.86
CA TYR A 172 -18.30 4.80 -21.40
C TYR A 172 -17.21 3.86 -21.87
N VAL A 173 -16.36 4.34 -22.75
CA VAL A 173 -15.12 3.69 -23.17
C VAL A 173 -14.07 4.77 -23.38
N GLN A 174 -12.87 4.52 -22.88
CA GLN A 174 -11.71 5.38 -23.03
C GLN A 174 -10.54 4.55 -23.55
N ALA A 175 -9.73 5.13 -24.46
CA ALA A 175 -8.48 4.55 -24.92
C ALA A 175 -7.36 5.58 -24.76
N THR A 176 -6.24 5.17 -24.21
CA THR A 176 -5.09 6.02 -23.96
C THR A 176 -3.86 5.47 -24.67
N ALA A 177 -3.04 6.36 -25.21
CA ALA A 177 -1.71 6.04 -25.74
C ALA A 177 -0.72 7.06 -25.20
N ALA A 178 0.37 6.59 -24.63
CA ALA A 178 1.40 7.41 -24.02
C ALA A 178 2.82 7.00 -24.44
N THR A 179 3.82 7.76 -24.01
CA THR A 179 5.22 7.48 -24.28
C THR A 179 5.69 6.23 -23.53
N GLY A 180 6.61 5.45 -24.10
CA GLY A 180 7.07 4.16 -23.56
C GLY A 180 6.22 3.00 -24.06
N ASP A 181 5.62 3.18 -25.26
CA ASP A 181 4.71 2.22 -25.90
C ASP A 181 3.64 1.72 -24.91
N ASP A 182 3.00 2.69 -24.22
CA ASP A 182 2.00 2.47 -23.19
C ASP A 182 0.61 2.69 -23.80
N TYR A 183 -0.18 1.64 -23.82
CA TYR A 183 -1.53 1.62 -24.40
C TYR A 183 -2.52 1.07 -23.36
N SER A 184 -3.64 1.76 -23.18
CA SER A 184 -4.72 1.24 -22.35
C SER A 184 -6.08 1.44 -23.00
N ILE A 185 -6.99 0.54 -22.64
CA ILE A 185 -8.42 0.66 -22.92
C ILE A 185 -9.19 0.33 -21.66
N GLU A 186 -10.13 1.19 -21.32
CA GLU A 186 -11.02 0.99 -20.17
C GLU A 186 -12.45 1.37 -20.51
N GLY A 187 -13.39 0.87 -19.74
CA GLY A 187 -14.77 1.24 -19.88
C GLY A 187 -15.67 0.58 -18.85
N SER A 188 -16.89 1.12 -18.77
CA SER A 188 -17.93 0.52 -17.93
C SER A 188 -19.30 0.56 -18.61
N VAL A 189 -20.18 -0.30 -18.14
CA VAL A 189 -21.59 -0.32 -18.45
C VAL A 189 -22.37 -0.49 -17.14
N SER A 190 -23.38 0.35 -16.95
CA SER A 190 -24.22 0.37 -15.76
C SER A 190 -25.67 0.61 -16.12
N GLY A 191 -26.58 0.22 -15.24
CA GLY A 191 -28.02 0.48 -15.41
C GLY A 191 -28.90 -0.49 -14.64
N PRO A 192 -30.24 -0.33 -14.74
CA PRO A 192 -31.19 -1.18 -14.06
C PRO A 192 -31.34 -2.54 -14.79
N ILE A 193 -31.41 -3.63 -14.01
CA ILE A 193 -31.93 -4.92 -14.46
C ILE A 193 -33.43 -4.97 -14.23
N THR A 194 -33.87 -4.46 -13.08
CA THR A 194 -35.27 -4.23 -12.69
C THR A 194 -35.33 -2.90 -11.93
N ASP A 195 -36.51 -2.48 -11.51
CA ASP A 195 -36.66 -1.25 -10.71
C ASP A 195 -35.92 -1.35 -9.36
N ASP A 196 -35.72 -2.57 -8.83
CA ASP A 196 -35.08 -2.84 -7.55
C ASP A 196 -33.64 -3.37 -7.66
N ILE A 197 -33.14 -3.64 -8.88
CA ILE A 197 -31.81 -4.23 -9.10
C ILE A 197 -31.05 -3.46 -10.16
N GLN A 198 -29.90 -2.92 -9.79
CA GLN A 198 -28.99 -2.22 -10.67
C GLN A 198 -27.63 -2.95 -10.73
N TYR A 199 -26.93 -2.78 -11.82
CA TYR A 199 -25.61 -3.36 -12.03
C TYR A 199 -24.62 -2.34 -12.60
N ARG A 200 -23.34 -2.59 -12.32
CA ARG A 200 -22.20 -1.95 -12.98
C ARG A 200 -21.14 -3.01 -13.28
N LEU A 201 -20.62 -3.00 -14.50
CA LEU A 201 -19.49 -3.83 -14.92
C LEU A 201 -18.44 -2.90 -15.51
N SER A 202 -17.21 -3.01 -15.04
CA SER A 202 -16.09 -2.19 -15.49
C SER A 202 -14.90 -3.07 -15.82
N GLY A 203 -14.08 -2.65 -16.80
CA GLY A 203 -12.87 -3.36 -17.17
C GLY A 203 -11.80 -2.40 -17.72
N LYS A 204 -10.54 -2.74 -17.45
CA LYS A 204 -9.35 -2.06 -17.96
C LYS A 204 -8.33 -3.10 -18.43
N TYR A 205 -7.71 -2.81 -19.57
CA TYR A 205 -6.52 -3.50 -20.07
C TYR A 205 -5.44 -2.46 -20.32
N ARG A 206 -4.22 -2.74 -19.88
CA ARG A 206 -3.05 -1.91 -20.14
C ARG A 206 -1.89 -2.79 -20.59
N ASP A 207 -1.15 -2.32 -21.58
CA ASP A 207 0.08 -2.89 -22.08
C ASP A 207 1.11 -1.77 -22.21
N ARG A 208 2.24 -1.90 -21.52
CA ARG A 208 3.33 -0.95 -21.46
C ARG A 208 4.65 -1.67 -21.63
N GLU A 209 5.46 -1.26 -22.62
CA GLU A 209 6.80 -1.82 -22.80
C GLU A 209 7.81 -1.30 -21.77
N GLY A 210 7.64 -0.09 -21.26
CA GLY A 210 8.52 0.51 -20.26
C GLY A 210 9.51 1.55 -20.81
N GLN A 211 10.36 2.07 -19.92
CA GLN A 211 11.30 3.17 -20.21
C GLN A 211 12.69 2.98 -19.57
N LEU A 212 12.90 1.90 -18.82
CA LEU A 212 14.15 1.59 -18.15
C LEU A 212 14.88 0.49 -18.92
N ASP A 213 15.99 0.83 -19.54
CA ASP A 213 16.67 -0.04 -20.49
C ASP A 213 17.57 -1.08 -19.83
N ASN A 214 17.41 -2.35 -20.17
CA ASN A 214 18.42 -3.37 -19.90
C ASN A 214 19.44 -3.41 -21.03
N ILE A 215 20.64 -2.94 -20.76
CA ILE A 215 21.73 -2.83 -21.74
C ILE A 215 22.26 -4.20 -22.18
N THR A 216 22.13 -5.21 -21.36
CA THR A 216 22.57 -6.57 -21.65
C THR A 216 21.66 -7.28 -22.65
N LEU A 217 20.33 -7.12 -22.43
CA LEU A 217 19.29 -7.79 -23.22
C LEU A 217 18.71 -6.92 -24.35
N ASP A 218 19.05 -5.62 -24.38
CA ASP A 218 18.51 -4.63 -25.33
C ASP A 218 16.97 -4.60 -25.31
N THR A 219 16.37 -4.53 -24.10
CA THR A 219 14.93 -4.49 -23.87
C THR A 219 14.60 -3.72 -22.59
N PRO A 220 13.44 -3.04 -22.47
CA PRO A 220 13.01 -2.44 -21.23
C PRO A 220 12.81 -3.48 -20.10
N VAL A 221 12.98 -3.03 -18.85
CA VAL A 221 12.82 -3.87 -17.64
C VAL A 221 11.55 -3.56 -16.85
N ASP A 222 10.93 -2.41 -17.07
CA ASP A 222 9.74 -1.94 -16.37
C ASP A 222 8.46 -2.09 -17.20
N TYR A 223 8.40 -3.17 -17.99
CA TYR A 223 7.21 -3.54 -18.74
C TYR A 223 6.06 -3.95 -17.80
N THR A 224 4.82 -3.77 -18.26
CA THR A 224 3.63 -4.19 -17.50
C THR A 224 2.49 -4.52 -18.46
N GLU A 225 1.93 -5.71 -18.33
CA GLU A 225 0.63 -6.09 -18.88
C GLU A 225 -0.36 -6.29 -17.74
N GLU A 226 -1.53 -5.66 -17.81
CA GLU A 226 -2.48 -5.66 -16.70
C GLU A 226 -3.92 -5.77 -17.21
N ILE A 227 -4.68 -6.66 -16.60
CA ILE A 227 -6.12 -6.80 -16.80
C ILE A 227 -6.83 -6.59 -15.47
N THR A 228 -7.82 -5.71 -15.47
CA THR A 228 -8.71 -5.52 -14.31
C THR A 228 -10.16 -5.66 -14.73
N VAL A 229 -10.94 -6.38 -13.94
CA VAL A 229 -12.40 -6.50 -14.11
C VAL A 229 -13.08 -6.28 -12.76
N ARG A 230 -14.15 -5.47 -12.75
CA ARG A 230 -14.98 -5.21 -11.57
C ARG A 230 -16.45 -5.41 -11.90
N GLY A 231 -17.20 -5.94 -10.93
CA GLY A 231 -18.65 -6.06 -10.99
C GLY A 231 -19.27 -5.59 -9.69
N HIS A 232 -20.37 -4.83 -9.80
CA HIS A 232 -21.18 -4.40 -8.67
C HIS A 232 -22.66 -4.64 -8.99
N LEU A 233 -23.34 -5.32 -8.10
CA LEU A 233 -24.78 -5.53 -8.13
C LEU A 233 -25.39 -4.90 -6.88
N HIS A 234 -26.27 -3.94 -7.06
CA HIS A 234 -27.08 -3.34 -6.00
C HIS A 234 -28.50 -3.90 -6.07
N TRP A 235 -29.06 -4.21 -4.91
CA TRP A 235 -30.42 -4.74 -4.80
C TRP A 235 -31.16 -4.11 -3.62
N ASP A 236 -32.27 -3.43 -3.90
CA ASP A 236 -33.26 -2.98 -2.93
C ASP A 236 -34.14 -4.18 -2.57
N VAL A 237 -33.73 -4.95 -1.54
CA VAL A 237 -34.41 -6.18 -1.12
C VAL A 237 -35.82 -5.88 -0.60
N THR A 238 -35.94 -4.77 0.13
CA THR A 238 -37.18 -4.16 0.62
C THR A 238 -36.94 -2.64 0.76
N ASP A 239 -38.00 -1.86 1.08
CA ASP A 239 -37.91 -0.43 1.33
C ASP A 239 -36.87 -0.04 2.41
N ASN A 240 -36.45 -0.96 3.27
CA ASN A 240 -35.51 -0.72 4.37
C ASN A 240 -34.31 -1.69 4.36
N ILE A 241 -34.17 -2.54 3.38
CA ILE A 241 -33.01 -3.46 3.30
C ILE A 241 -32.40 -3.37 1.91
N THR A 242 -31.12 -3.04 1.87
CA THR A 242 -30.31 -3.05 0.62
C THR A 242 -29.21 -4.10 0.71
N ALA A 243 -28.78 -4.61 -0.42
CA ALA A 243 -27.65 -5.53 -0.53
C ALA A 243 -26.76 -5.15 -1.71
N ASP A 244 -25.46 -5.03 -1.45
CA ASP A 244 -24.43 -4.76 -2.43
C ASP A 244 -23.50 -5.97 -2.56
N LEU A 245 -23.45 -6.60 -3.73
CA LEU A 245 -22.50 -7.65 -4.06
C LEU A 245 -21.44 -7.06 -5.00
N ARG A 246 -20.17 -7.10 -4.59
CA ARG A 246 -19.04 -6.61 -5.37
C ARG A 246 -18.04 -7.73 -5.62
N GLY A 247 -17.40 -7.69 -6.78
CA GLY A 247 -16.29 -8.57 -7.11
C GLY A 247 -15.28 -7.83 -7.96
N SER A 248 -13.99 -8.07 -7.73
CA SER A 248 -12.89 -7.56 -8.51
C SER A 248 -11.83 -8.61 -8.75
N TYR A 249 -11.17 -8.52 -9.90
CA TYR A 249 -10.03 -9.36 -10.25
C TYR A 249 -9.02 -8.51 -10.99
N VAL A 250 -7.77 -8.60 -10.55
CA VAL A 250 -6.61 -7.93 -11.17
C VAL A 250 -5.58 -9.01 -11.49
N ASP A 251 -5.09 -9.03 -12.70
CA ASP A 251 -3.97 -9.88 -13.17
C ASP A 251 -2.90 -8.96 -13.75
N THR A 252 -1.71 -9.04 -13.20
CA THR A 252 -0.55 -8.22 -13.59
C THR A 252 0.62 -9.12 -13.93
N ASP A 253 1.21 -8.92 -15.12
CA ASP A 253 2.51 -9.47 -15.52
C ASP A 253 3.45 -8.29 -15.79
N GLY A 254 4.54 -8.16 -15.03
CA GLY A 254 5.42 -7.01 -15.10
C GLY A 254 6.88 -7.34 -14.85
N GLY A 255 7.75 -6.35 -15.09
CA GLY A 255 9.15 -6.44 -14.74
C GLY A 255 9.39 -6.33 -13.24
N SER A 256 10.36 -7.08 -12.73
CA SER A 256 10.67 -7.16 -11.30
C SER A 256 12.15 -7.44 -11.07
N LEU A 257 12.59 -7.23 -9.80
CA LEU A 257 13.95 -7.53 -9.33
C LEU A 257 15.04 -6.87 -10.19
N ASN A 258 14.81 -5.62 -10.58
CA ASN A 258 15.76 -4.87 -11.36
C ASN A 258 16.66 -4.03 -10.46
N PHE A 259 17.94 -4.36 -10.41
CA PHE A 259 18.93 -3.67 -9.61
C PHE A 259 19.93 -2.93 -10.49
N THR A 260 20.30 -1.73 -10.07
CA THR A 260 21.40 -0.98 -10.64
C THR A 260 22.29 -0.43 -9.56
N TYR A 261 23.57 -0.19 -9.91
CA TYR A 261 24.46 0.53 -9.02
C TYR A 261 24.36 2.03 -9.29
N GLN A 262 24.42 2.82 -8.25
CA GLN A 262 24.53 4.28 -8.32
C GLN A 262 25.95 4.73 -7.87
N PRO A 263 27.01 4.37 -8.59
CA PRO A 263 28.36 4.76 -8.22
C PRO A 263 28.60 6.24 -8.53
N ALA A 264 29.48 6.87 -7.77
CA ALA A 264 29.91 8.25 -8.03
C ALA A 264 30.78 8.41 -9.28
N SER A 265 30.93 7.36 -10.08
CA SER A 265 31.65 7.38 -11.35
C SER A 265 30.82 6.68 -12.44
N PRO A 266 30.95 7.14 -13.71
CA PRO A 266 30.22 6.55 -14.82
C PRO A 266 30.51 5.05 -14.95
N ILE A 267 29.50 4.29 -15.35
CA ILE A 267 29.64 2.86 -15.65
C ILE A 267 30.30 2.71 -17.02
N ASP A 268 31.31 1.84 -17.12
CA ASP A 268 31.87 1.41 -18.38
C ASP A 268 30.91 0.39 -19.03
N ARG A 269 30.23 0.80 -20.08
CA ARG A 269 29.23 -0.02 -20.77
C ARG A 269 29.78 -1.34 -21.34
N SER A 270 31.10 -1.44 -21.52
CA SER A 270 31.72 -2.68 -22.04
C SER A 270 31.93 -3.74 -20.96
N THR A 271 32.01 -3.32 -19.70
CA THR A 271 32.28 -4.20 -18.56
C THR A 271 31.11 -4.26 -17.58
N GLY A 272 30.16 -3.30 -17.66
CA GLY A 272 29.09 -3.13 -16.69
C GLY A 272 29.57 -2.66 -15.31
N LEU A 273 30.82 -2.19 -15.19
CA LEU A 273 31.44 -1.81 -13.93
C LEU A 273 31.74 -0.32 -13.87
N PRO A 274 31.70 0.30 -12.68
CA PRO A 274 32.14 1.68 -12.51
C PRO A 274 33.60 1.86 -12.95
N GLN A 275 33.89 2.90 -13.73
CA GLN A 275 35.23 3.15 -14.30
C GLN A 275 36.35 3.23 -13.27
N ASN A 276 36.03 3.68 -12.04
CA ASN A 276 36.99 3.84 -10.95
C ASN A 276 36.79 2.88 -9.78
N PHE A 277 35.87 1.94 -9.86
CA PHE A 277 35.63 0.90 -8.85
C PHE A 277 35.51 1.43 -7.39
N ASP A 278 34.95 2.62 -7.20
CA ASP A 278 34.76 3.20 -5.88
C ASP A 278 33.32 3.04 -5.41
N PHE A 279 33.00 1.85 -4.88
CA PHE A 279 31.69 1.57 -4.28
C PHE A 279 31.49 2.23 -2.92
N THR A 280 32.50 2.91 -2.37
CA THR A 280 32.36 3.64 -1.13
C THR A 280 31.73 5.02 -1.33
N ARG A 281 31.55 5.45 -2.57
CA ARG A 281 30.97 6.73 -2.96
C ARG A 281 29.80 6.48 -3.89
N LEU A 282 28.62 6.42 -3.29
CA LEU A 282 27.36 6.43 -4.02
C LEU A 282 26.90 7.88 -4.19
N ASP A 283 26.39 8.22 -5.35
CA ASP A 283 25.81 9.52 -5.63
C ASP A 283 24.31 9.35 -5.90
N ALA A 284 23.50 9.69 -4.92
CA ALA A 284 22.07 9.59 -5.00
C ALA A 284 21.42 10.57 -5.99
N ASP A 285 22.18 11.59 -6.41
CA ASP A 285 21.72 12.55 -7.43
C ASP A 285 21.88 12.01 -8.87
N ILE A 286 22.62 10.90 -9.04
CA ILE A 286 22.74 10.21 -10.32
C ILE A 286 21.61 9.18 -10.42
N VAL A 287 20.59 9.49 -11.22
CA VAL A 287 19.56 8.52 -11.61
C VAL A 287 19.99 7.88 -12.91
N ASP A 288 20.51 6.64 -12.85
CA ASP A 288 20.78 5.85 -14.03
C ASP A 288 19.53 5.06 -14.42
N ARG A 289 19.13 5.13 -15.67
CA ARG A 289 18.01 4.38 -16.24
C ARG A 289 18.46 3.11 -16.96
N GLU A 290 19.73 2.80 -16.90
CA GLU A 290 20.32 1.64 -17.51
C GLU A 290 20.49 0.51 -16.49
N PHE A 291 19.97 -0.66 -16.80
CA PHE A 291 20.08 -1.86 -15.98
C PHE A 291 20.98 -2.89 -16.69
N PHE A 292 21.60 -3.74 -15.90
CA PHE A 292 22.48 -4.80 -16.37
C PHE A 292 21.98 -6.12 -15.76
N ALA A 293 21.23 -6.88 -16.54
CA ALA A 293 20.74 -8.19 -16.15
C ALA A 293 20.82 -9.14 -17.35
N ASN A 294 21.22 -10.39 -17.13
CA ASN A 294 21.18 -11.43 -18.15
C ASN A 294 19.86 -12.20 -18.16
N ASN A 295 19.03 -11.99 -17.15
CA ASN A 295 17.65 -12.45 -17.10
C ASN A 295 16.70 -11.27 -17.08
N LEU A 296 15.63 -11.33 -17.83
CA LEU A 296 14.52 -10.38 -17.68
C LEU A 296 13.76 -10.73 -16.40
N GLY A 297 13.73 -9.79 -15.45
CA GLY A 297 12.92 -9.94 -14.24
C GLY A 297 11.44 -10.03 -14.59
N ASN A 298 10.70 -10.78 -13.79
CA ASN A 298 9.27 -10.95 -13.99
C ASN A 298 8.54 -11.00 -12.63
N ASP A 299 7.42 -10.32 -12.56
CA ASP A 299 6.47 -10.34 -11.45
C ASP A 299 5.09 -10.70 -11.98
N GLN A 300 4.52 -11.79 -11.50
CA GLN A 300 3.17 -12.22 -11.81
C GLN A 300 2.32 -12.09 -10.55
N ARG A 301 1.29 -11.27 -10.60
CA ARG A 301 0.42 -11.00 -9.45
C ARG A 301 -1.04 -11.11 -9.85
N GLU A 302 -1.78 -11.92 -9.08
CA GLU A 302 -3.22 -12.05 -9.16
C GLU A 302 -3.84 -11.57 -7.84
N VAL A 303 -4.82 -10.66 -7.91
CA VAL A 303 -5.58 -10.17 -6.76
C VAL A 303 -7.05 -10.38 -7.05
N GLY A 304 -7.74 -11.15 -6.21
CA GLY A 304 -9.17 -11.40 -6.28
C GLY A 304 -9.88 -10.92 -5.02
N GLN A 305 -11.05 -10.31 -5.16
CA GLN A 305 -11.90 -9.92 -4.04
C GLN A 305 -13.37 -10.18 -4.37
N ILE A 306 -14.11 -10.66 -3.39
CA ILE A 306 -15.57 -10.66 -3.41
C ILE A 306 -16.11 -10.17 -2.07
N SER A 307 -17.09 -9.27 -2.08
CA SER A 307 -17.70 -8.76 -0.86
C SER A 307 -19.22 -8.67 -1.00
N LEU A 308 -19.91 -8.91 0.12
CA LEU A 308 -21.34 -8.70 0.27
C LEU A 308 -21.58 -7.76 1.45
N ARG A 309 -22.24 -6.63 1.17
CA ARG A 309 -22.71 -5.71 2.19
C ARG A 309 -24.23 -5.70 2.22
N VAL A 310 -24.80 -5.90 3.40
CA VAL A 310 -26.24 -5.78 3.64
C VAL A 310 -26.47 -4.68 4.65
N LYS A 311 -27.32 -3.72 4.30
CA LYS A 311 -27.76 -2.64 5.18
C LYS A 311 -29.24 -2.79 5.50
N ALA A 312 -29.61 -2.51 6.74
CA ALA A 312 -30.99 -2.51 7.19
C ALA A 312 -31.27 -1.24 8.01
N ASP A 313 -32.20 -0.43 7.55
CA ASP A 313 -32.74 0.70 8.30
C ASP A 313 -33.74 0.18 9.36
N LEU A 314 -33.39 0.36 10.63
CA LEU A 314 -34.20 -0.01 11.80
C LEU A 314 -35.06 1.15 12.32
N GLY A 315 -34.99 2.31 11.67
CA GLY A 315 -35.67 3.55 12.03
C GLY A 315 -34.90 4.40 13.04
N PHE A 316 -34.28 3.80 14.05
CA PHE A 316 -33.44 4.50 15.05
C PHE A 316 -31.93 4.29 14.78
N ALA A 317 -31.57 3.33 13.95
CA ALA A 317 -30.19 3.00 13.59
C ALA A 317 -30.16 2.27 12.25
N GLU A 318 -29.03 2.38 11.53
CA GLU A 318 -28.68 1.53 10.40
C GLU A 318 -27.83 0.35 10.90
N LEU A 319 -28.21 -0.87 10.58
CA LEU A 319 -27.39 -2.06 10.74
C LEU A 319 -26.71 -2.39 9.42
N ALA A 320 -25.39 -2.42 9.40
CA ALA A 320 -24.57 -2.84 8.25
C ALA A 320 -23.83 -4.13 8.59
N LEU A 321 -23.89 -5.10 7.67
CA LEU A 321 -23.14 -6.36 7.70
C LEU A 321 -22.26 -6.40 6.45
N THR A 322 -20.95 -6.53 6.62
CA THR A 322 -20.02 -6.65 5.49
C THR A 322 -19.21 -7.94 5.64
N SER A 323 -19.28 -8.80 4.63
CA SER A 323 -18.47 -10.03 4.52
C SER A 323 -17.58 -9.89 3.29
N ALA A 324 -16.29 -10.21 3.41
CA ALA A 324 -15.38 -10.19 2.28
C ALA A 324 -14.46 -11.41 2.29
N TYR A 325 -14.06 -11.82 1.10
CA TYR A 325 -13.05 -12.85 0.86
C TYR A 325 -12.08 -12.33 -0.20
N ASP A 326 -10.79 -12.35 0.14
CA ASP A 326 -9.71 -11.80 -0.69
C ASP A 326 -8.66 -12.87 -0.94
N THR A 327 -8.08 -12.87 -2.13
CA THR A 327 -6.97 -13.74 -2.51
C THR A 327 -5.87 -12.94 -3.17
N ILE A 328 -4.61 -13.24 -2.86
CA ILE A 328 -3.44 -12.67 -3.49
C ILE A 328 -2.45 -13.80 -3.78
N THR A 329 -2.06 -13.95 -5.04
CA THR A 329 -0.94 -14.80 -5.41
C THR A 329 0.07 -13.95 -6.17
N GLN A 330 1.34 -13.96 -5.73
CA GLN A 330 2.41 -13.24 -6.40
C GLN A 330 3.67 -14.09 -6.48
N SER A 331 4.29 -14.09 -7.66
CA SER A 331 5.57 -14.73 -7.93
C SER A 331 6.50 -13.73 -8.60
N SER A 332 7.57 -13.34 -7.91
CA SER A 332 8.60 -12.44 -8.42
C SER A 332 9.91 -13.18 -8.60
N ARG A 333 10.59 -12.93 -9.70
CA ARG A 333 11.88 -13.55 -10.02
C ARG A 333 12.77 -12.62 -10.83
N GLY A 334 14.07 -12.70 -10.64
CA GLY A 334 15.04 -11.87 -11.36
C GLY A 334 16.47 -12.15 -10.91
N ASP A 335 17.42 -11.39 -11.45
CA ASP A 335 18.79 -11.42 -11.00
C ASP A 335 18.92 -10.82 -9.60
N GLN A 336 19.68 -11.46 -8.72
CA GLN A 336 19.92 -10.98 -7.36
C GLN A 336 20.81 -9.73 -7.33
N PHE A 337 21.67 -9.59 -8.32
CA PHE A 337 22.63 -8.50 -8.46
C PHE A 337 22.71 -8.04 -9.91
N PRO A 338 23.14 -6.79 -10.18
CA PRO A 338 23.45 -6.37 -11.53
C PRO A 338 24.45 -7.32 -12.20
N TYR A 339 24.09 -7.84 -13.36
CA TYR A 339 24.93 -8.75 -14.12
C TYR A 339 26.12 -8.01 -14.74
N THR A 340 27.31 -8.61 -14.67
CA THR A 340 28.46 -8.15 -15.42
C THR A 340 29.16 -9.34 -16.09
N ALA A 341 29.79 -9.15 -17.23
CA ALA A 341 30.60 -10.19 -17.86
C ALA A 341 31.72 -10.71 -16.94
N ALA A 342 32.07 -9.99 -15.89
CA ALA A 342 33.01 -10.42 -14.86
C ALA A 342 32.37 -11.33 -13.82
N SER A 343 31.04 -11.28 -13.62
CA SER A 343 30.30 -12.12 -12.67
C SER A 343 30.43 -13.61 -13.03
N SER A 344 30.43 -13.93 -14.31
CA SER A 344 30.58 -15.30 -14.82
C SER A 344 32.01 -15.84 -14.72
N ILE A 345 33.02 -14.97 -14.54
CA ILE A 345 34.43 -15.35 -14.68
C ILE A 345 35.17 -15.43 -13.34
N ASN A 346 34.77 -14.66 -12.32
CA ASN A 346 35.52 -14.62 -11.06
C ASN A 346 34.69 -14.22 -9.86
N PRO A 347 34.09 -15.17 -9.13
CA PRO A 347 33.32 -14.89 -7.93
C PRO A 347 34.17 -14.56 -6.68
N ALA A 348 35.44 -14.17 -6.83
CA ALA A 348 36.34 -13.96 -5.70
C ALA A 348 36.31 -12.54 -5.15
N PRO A 349 36.42 -12.36 -3.80
CA PRO A 349 36.50 -11.05 -3.16
C PRO A 349 37.58 -10.14 -3.76
N PRO A 350 37.36 -8.80 -3.85
CA PRO A 350 36.47 -8.00 -2.98
C PRO A 350 35.03 -7.84 -3.49
N PHE A 351 34.63 -8.47 -4.58
CA PHE A 351 33.31 -8.33 -5.17
C PHE A 351 32.60 -9.68 -5.24
N PRO A 352 31.48 -9.84 -4.53
CA PRO A 352 30.61 -10.99 -4.69
C PRO A 352 29.72 -10.82 -5.94
N PHE A 353 30.31 -10.57 -7.10
CA PHE A 353 29.57 -10.60 -8.35
C PHE A 353 29.55 -12.06 -8.82
N PHE A 354 28.57 -12.78 -8.39
CA PHE A 354 28.19 -14.05 -9.00
C PHE A 354 26.89 -13.82 -9.76
N ASP A 355 26.63 -14.67 -10.72
CA ASP A 355 25.38 -14.66 -11.48
C ASP A 355 24.29 -15.29 -10.61
N GLY A 356 23.78 -14.47 -9.70
CA GLY A 356 22.84 -14.90 -8.68
C GLY A 356 21.41 -14.61 -9.09
N THR A 357 20.54 -15.55 -8.82
CA THR A 357 19.10 -15.43 -9.03
C THR A 357 18.36 -15.28 -7.70
N GLN A 358 17.20 -14.64 -7.75
CA GLN A 358 16.28 -14.52 -6.63
C GLN A 358 14.86 -14.79 -7.08
N THR A 359 14.12 -15.53 -6.26
CA THR A 359 12.67 -15.67 -6.42
C THR A 359 11.97 -15.39 -5.10
N GLN A 360 10.75 -14.88 -5.17
CA GLN A 360 9.87 -14.70 -4.03
C GLN A 360 8.47 -15.13 -4.44
N PHE A 361 7.82 -15.91 -3.58
CA PHE A 361 6.45 -16.33 -3.77
C PHE A 361 5.60 -15.99 -2.55
N VAL A 362 4.39 -15.49 -2.80
CA VAL A 362 3.42 -15.16 -1.76
C VAL A 362 2.05 -15.65 -2.19
N ASP A 363 1.36 -16.29 -1.27
CA ASP A 363 -0.02 -16.75 -1.44
C ASP A 363 -0.80 -16.40 -0.18
N VAL A 364 -1.88 -15.64 -0.33
CA VAL A 364 -2.67 -15.12 0.81
C VAL A 364 -4.15 -15.33 0.53
N GLU A 365 -4.83 -15.91 1.50
CA GLU A 365 -6.28 -15.97 1.55
C GLU A 365 -6.77 -15.25 2.81
N THR A 366 -7.79 -14.41 2.67
CA THR A 366 -8.33 -13.64 3.79
C THR A 366 -9.84 -13.70 3.79
N PHE A 367 -10.44 -13.96 4.95
CA PHE A 367 -11.86 -13.76 5.16
C PHE A 367 -12.09 -12.73 6.26
N SER A 368 -12.97 -11.77 6.01
CA SER A 368 -13.35 -10.76 7.01
C SER A 368 -14.87 -10.63 7.15
N GLN A 369 -15.30 -10.28 8.36
CA GLN A 369 -16.69 -10.00 8.69
C GLN A 369 -16.77 -8.78 9.59
N GLU A 370 -17.53 -7.78 9.18
CA GLU A 370 -17.87 -6.63 10.02
C GLU A 370 -19.37 -6.57 10.29
N VAL A 371 -19.70 -6.18 11.52
CA VAL A 371 -21.07 -5.84 11.94
C VAL A 371 -21.01 -4.44 12.52
N ARG A 372 -21.80 -3.52 11.99
CA ARG A 372 -21.84 -2.10 12.44
C ARG A 372 -23.28 -1.66 12.65
N LEU A 373 -23.52 -0.98 13.75
CA LEU A 373 -24.80 -0.34 14.09
C LEU A 373 -24.55 1.14 14.32
N THR A 374 -25.15 2.00 13.50
CA THR A 374 -24.94 3.45 13.50
C THR A 374 -26.26 4.19 13.73
N SER A 375 -26.30 5.16 14.63
CA SER A 375 -27.50 5.99 14.83
C SER A 375 -27.85 6.78 13.58
N THR A 376 -29.15 6.85 13.24
CA THR A 376 -29.66 7.59 12.08
C THR A 376 -30.17 8.98 12.43
N ASP A 377 -30.32 9.30 13.72
CA ASP A 377 -30.86 10.59 14.16
C ASP A 377 -29.80 11.72 14.06
N ASP A 378 -30.23 12.89 13.60
CA ASP A 378 -29.48 14.15 13.71
C ASP A 378 -29.58 14.74 15.13
N SER A 379 -29.60 13.87 16.14
CA SER A 379 -29.64 14.26 17.53
C SER A 379 -28.28 14.79 18.02
N ASP A 380 -28.29 15.54 19.13
CA ASP A 380 -27.05 16.02 19.76
C ASP A 380 -26.09 14.87 20.13
N LEU A 381 -26.61 13.66 20.30
CA LEU A 381 -25.83 12.46 20.62
C LEU A 381 -25.94 11.48 19.47
N ARG A 382 -24.83 11.26 18.77
CA ARG A 382 -24.68 10.29 17.69
C ARG A 382 -23.73 9.21 18.13
N TRP A 383 -23.99 7.98 17.71
CA TRP A 383 -23.18 6.84 18.15
C TRP A 383 -23.07 5.76 17.05
N MET A 384 -21.98 5.01 17.13
CA MET A 384 -21.73 3.82 16.35
C MET A 384 -21.11 2.75 17.23
N PHE A 385 -21.53 1.49 17.06
CA PHE A 385 -20.95 0.31 17.68
C PHE A 385 -20.69 -0.76 16.63
N GLY A 386 -19.62 -1.50 16.78
CA GLY A 386 -19.33 -2.58 15.83
C GLY A 386 -18.45 -3.67 16.40
N GLY A 387 -18.38 -4.74 15.60
CA GLY A 387 -17.49 -5.86 15.81
C GLY A 387 -16.87 -6.27 14.48
N TYR A 388 -15.63 -6.74 14.52
CA TYR A 388 -14.86 -7.17 13.36
C TYR A 388 -14.18 -8.51 13.65
N TYR A 389 -14.16 -9.38 12.64
CA TYR A 389 -13.49 -10.66 12.65
C TYR A 389 -12.69 -10.83 11.36
N LEU A 390 -11.50 -11.40 11.46
CA LEU A 390 -10.60 -11.62 10.35
C LEU A 390 -9.85 -12.92 10.52
N THR A 391 -9.73 -13.70 9.44
CA THR A 391 -8.74 -14.77 9.34
C THR A 391 -7.86 -14.53 8.12
N THR A 392 -6.58 -14.85 8.24
CA THR A 392 -5.63 -14.78 7.13
C THR A 392 -4.77 -16.04 7.15
N ASP A 393 -4.73 -16.75 6.03
CA ASP A 393 -3.79 -17.82 5.74
C ASP A 393 -2.78 -17.26 4.73
N ARG A 394 -1.50 -17.25 5.07
CA ARG A 394 -0.44 -16.68 4.24
C ARG A 394 0.77 -17.60 4.18
N PHE A 395 1.09 -18.06 2.99
CA PHE A 395 2.39 -18.64 2.71
C PHE A 395 3.32 -17.61 2.07
N ILE A 396 4.57 -17.55 2.50
CA ILE A 396 5.62 -16.76 1.88
C ILE A 396 6.89 -17.59 1.72
N SER A 397 7.53 -17.53 0.55
CA SER A 397 8.87 -18.08 0.37
C SER A 397 9.80 -17.08 -0.32
N SER A 398 11.10 -17.23 -0.04
CA SER A 398 12.18 -16.49 -0.69
C SER A 398 13.34 -17.45 -0.96
N THR A 399 13.86 -17.40 -2.19
CA THR A 399 14.91 -18.31 -2.64
C THR A 399 16.02 -17.51 -3.33
N THR A 400 17.26 -17.89 -3.09
CA THR A 400 18.41 -17.44 -3.89
C THR A 400 19.05 -18.63 -4.58
N GLY A 401 19.64 -18.39 -5.74
CA GLY A 401 20.26 -19.43 -6.55
C GLY A 401 21.36 -18.89 -7.45
N ASP A 402 21.94 -19.76 -8.27
CA ASP A 402 22.92 -19.41 -9.29
C ASP A 402 22.32 -19.63 -10.68
N ASP A 403 22.44 -18.64 -11.56
CA ASP A 403 22.18 -18.82 -12.97
C ASP A 403 23.44 -19.40 -13.64
N LEU A 404 23.37 -20.64 -14.05
CA LEU A 404 24.44 -21.30 -14.81
C LEU A 404 24.18 -21.18 -16.33
N GLU A 405 23.81 -19.99 -16.80
CA GLU A 405 23.40 -19.69 -18.19
C GLU A 405 22.11 -20.44 -18.61
N GLN A 406 21.24 -20.76 -17.65
CA GLN A 406 20.00 -21.50 -17.89
C GLN A 406 18.74 -20.64 -17.58
N GLY A 407 18.93 -19.43 -17.09
CA GLY A 407 17.85 -18.56 -16.67
C GLY A 407 17.43 -18.78 -15.21
N ILE A 408 16.23 -18.36 -14.87
CA ILE A 408 15.70 -18.41 -13.51
C ILE A 408 14.57 -19.44 -13.44
N GLU A 409 14.68 -20.38 -12.49
CA GLU A 409 13.58 -21.27 -12.15
C GLU A 409 12.66 -20.61 -11.14
N GLU A 410 11.37 -20.73 -11.34
CA GLU A 410 10.37 -20.23 -10.40
C GLU A 410 10.23 -21.22 -9.25
N ILE A 411 10.60 -20.80 -8.04
CA ILE A 411 10.44 -21.56 -6.79
C ILE A 411 9.24 -20.98 -6.03
N ARG A 412 8.29 -21.83 -5.69
CA ARG A 412 7.06 -21.42 -5.00
C ARG A 412 7.02 -21.93 -3.55
N ARG A 413 6.51 -23.13 -3.33
CA ARG A 413 6.26 -23.68 -1.98
C ARG A 413 7.32 -24.68 -1.52
N THR A 414 8.17 -25.17 -2.41
CA THR A 414 9.16 -26.22 -2.13
C THR A 414 10.52 -25.87 -2.71
N ALA A 415 11.58 -26.34 -2.07
CA ALA A 415 12.95 -26.18 -2.50
C ALA A 415 13.32 -27.22 -3.57
N ASP A 416 12.80 -27.05 -4.77
CA ASP A 416 13.07 -27.95 -5.89
C ASP A 416 14.52 -27.82 -6.35
N PHE A 417 15.19 -28.97 -6.54
CA PHE A 417 16.57 -28.99 -7.01
C PHE A 417 16.65 -29.15 -8.52
N ASN A 418 17.26 -28.16 -9.16
CA ASN A 418 17.66 -28.23 -10.57
C ASN A 418 19.18 -28.05 -10.67
N PRO A 419 19.94 -29.05 -11.16
CA PRO A 419 21.39 -28.91 -11.26
C PRO A 419 21.86 -27.86 -12.27
N SER A 420 20.98 -27.40 -13.16
CA SER A 420 21.29 -26.34 -14.12
C SER A 420 20.98 -24.93 -13.57
N ASN A 421 20.17 -24.87 -12.53
CA ASN A 421 19.83 -23.64 -11.80
C ASN A 421 19.72 -23.98 -10.30
N PRO A 422 20.87 -24.23 -9.64
CA PRO A 422 20.87 -24.68 -8.26
C PRO A 422 20.48 -23.57 -7.31
N ILE A 423 19.59 -23.88 -6.36
CA ILE A 423 19.28 -22.99 -5.25
C ILE A 423 20.41 -22.99 -4.21
N ASN A 424 20.65 -21.83 -3.62
CA ASN A 424 21.61 -21.61 -2.54
C ASN A 424 20.91 -21.46 -1.19
N SER A 425 19.68 -20.97 -1.19
CA SER A 425 18.84 -20.87 0.00
C SER A 425 17.36 -21.00 -0.34
N PHE A 426 16.61 -21.52 0.62
CA PHE A 426 15.15 -21.50 0.61
C PHE A 426 14.66 -21.14 2.01
N PHE A 427 13.72 -20.20 2.08
CA PHE A 427 13.05 -19.81 3.31
C PHE A 427 11.55 -19.70 3.00
N GLY A 428 10.75 -20.55 3.61
CA GLY A 428 9.31 -20.59 3.44
C GLY A 428 8.60 -20.79 4.78
N ASP A 429 7.54 -20.01 5.01
CA ASP A 429 6.76 -20.08 6.23
C ASP A 429 5.26 -19.96 5.91
N ASP A 430 4.46 -20.80 6.57
CA ASP A 430 3.01 -20.63 6.66
C ASP A 430 2.70 -19.74 7.88
N ASN A 431 1.80 -18.78 7.70
CA ASN A 431 1.38 -17.86 8.75
C ASN A 431 -0.14 -17.79 8.80
N ASP A 432 -0.72 -18.32 9.88
CA ASP A 432 -2.13 -18.29 10.17
C ASP A 432 -2.43 -17.20 11.21
N ASN A 433 -3.34 -16.29 10.89
CA ASN A 433 -3.73 -15.24 11.82
C ASN A 433 -5.25 -15.25 12.00
N GLU A 434 -5.68 -15.07 13.24
CA GLU A 434 -7.06 -14.87 13.62
C GLU A 434 -7.18 -13.62 14.49
N ALA A 435 -7.98 -12.64 14.04
CA ALA A 435 -8.16 -11.40 14.76
C ALA A 435 -9.64 -11.10 14.99
N PHE A 436 -9.95 -10.56 16.17
CA PHE A 436 -11.26 -10.00 16.42
C PHE A 436 -11.15 -8.62 17.09
N ALA A 437 -12.17 -7.79 16.88
CA ALA A 437 -12.25 -6.49 17.55
C ALA A 437 -13.68 -6.10 17.89
N VAL A 438 -13.78 -5.22 18.90
CA VAL A 438 -15.00 -4.50 19.22
C VAL A 438 -14.69 -3.01 19.26
N PHE A 439 -15.58 -2.18 18.71
CA PHE A 439 -15.35 -0.74 18.63
C PHE A 439 -16.62 0.07 18.84
N ALA A 440 -16.42 1.31 19.26
CA ALA A 440 -17.48 2.28 19.46
C ALA A 440 -16.99 3.68 19.11
N ASN A 441 -17.90 4.51 18.60
CA ASN A 441 -17.72 5.95 18.46
C ASN A 441 -18.96 6.65 19.03
N ILE A 442 -18.74 7.72 19.78
CA ILE A 442 -19.79 8.55 20.37
C ILE A 442 -19.44 10.01 20.13
N ASP A 443 -20.31 10.73 19.44
CA ASP A 443 -20.17 12.15 19.16
C ASP A 443 -21.29 12.90 19.89
N TYR A 444 -20.93 13.97 20.60
CA TYR A 444 -21.84 14.78 21.37
C TYR A 444 -21.73 16.26 21.02
N ALA A 445 -22.77 16.81 20.41
CA ALA A 445 -22.91 18.23 20.16
C ALA A 445 -23.25 18.94 21.49
N VAL A 446 -22.21 19.46 22.18
CA VAL A 446 -22.37 20.19 23.44
C VAL A 446 -23.13 21.49 23.22
N THR A 447 -22.94 22.12 22.10
CA THR A 447 -23.66 23.29 21.58
C THR A 447 -23.66 23.20 20.04
N ASP A 448 -24.44 24.05 19.36
CA ASP A 448 -24.45 24.16 17.89
C ASP A 448 -23.06 24.39 17.29
N ARG A 449 -22.05 24.76 18.08
CA ARG A 449 -20.68 25.05 17.63
C ARG A 449 -19.61 24.16 18.23
N LEU A 450 -19.84 23.53 19.36
CA LEU A 450 -18.88 22.69 20.08
C LEU A 450 -19.32 21.24 20.04
N GLU A 451 -18.52 20.40 19.43
CA GLU A 451 -18.67 18.94 19.42
C GLU A 451 -17.49 18.28 20.11
N LEU A 452 -17.77 17.27 20.90
CA LEU A 452 -16.79 16.36 21.50
C LEU A 452 -17.07 14.96 20.98
N ALA A 453 -16.02 14.24 20.60
CA ALA A 453 -16.13 12.85 20.20
C ALA A 453 -15.15 11.96 20.96
N PHE A 454 -15.62 10.76 21.24
CA PHE A 454 -14.82 9.69 21.81
C PHE A 454 -15.01 8.43 20.97
N ALA A 455 -13.91 7.88 20.49
CA ALA A 455 -13.88 6.56 19.86
C ALA A 455 -12.95 5.64 20.63
N GLY A 456 -13.22 4.36 20.58
CA GLY A 456 -12.36 3.34 21.18
C GLY A 456 -12.56 2.01 20.50
N ARG A 457 -11.46 1.29 20.33
CA ARG A 457 -11.44 -0.05 19.78
C ARG A 457 -10.49 -0.93 20.59
N TYR A 458 -10.89 -2.16 20.83
CA TYR A 458 -10.04 -3.21 21.36
C TYR A 458 -9.86 -4.27 20.30
N ASP A 459 -8.61 -4.55 19.95
CA ASP A 459 -8.23 -5.62 19.04
C ASP A 459 -7.48 -6.71 19.79
N GLU A 460 -7.71 -7.97 19.42
CA GLU A 460 -6.91 -9.14 19.78
C GLU A 460 -6.57 -9.89 18.49
N ASP A 461 -5.29 -10.17 18.28
CA ASP A 461 -4.73 -10.76 17.07
C ASP A 461 -3.84 -11.96 17.46
N GLN A 462 -4.32 -13.16 17.20
CA GLN A 462 -3.62 -14.42 17.44
C GLN A 462 -2.88 -14.79 16.16
N ARG A 463 -1.59 -15.06 16.29
CA ARG A 463 -0.70 -15.37 15.17
C ARG A 463 0.02 -16.67 15.39
N GLU A 464 0.07 -17.47 14.34
CA GLU A 464 0.83 -18.71 14.28
C GLU A 464 1.75 -18.67 13.04
N GLN A 465 3.00 -19.09 13.21
CA GLN A 465 3.94 -19.29 12.13
C GLN A 465 4.44 -20.72 12.15
N THR A 466 4.26 -21.45 11.05
CA THR A 466 4.85 -22.78 10.86
C THR A 466 6.01 -22.70 9.87
N VAL A 467 7.19 -23.08 10.34
CA VAL A 467 8.43 -23.05 9.56
C VAL A 467 8.51 -24.24 8.62
N SER A 468 8.75 -24.02 7.33
CA SER A 468 8.92 -25.10 6.37
C SER A 468 10.08 -26.05 6.76
N ASP A 469 9.88 -27.35 6.55
CA ASP A 469 10.92 -28.37 6.77
C ASP A 469 12.13 -28.21 5.85
N GLU A 470 11.98 -27.44 4.76
CA GLU A 470 13.00 -27.22 3.74
C GLU A 470 13.82 -25.93 3.96
N ASN A 471 13.52 -25.17 5.03
CA ASN A 471 14.21 -23.91 5.30
C ASN A 471 15.71 -24.12 5.57
N GLY A 472 16.53 -23.41 4.78
CA GLY A 472 17.98 -23.45 4.98
C GLY A 472 18.81 -23.14 3.75
N PHE A 473 20.07 -23.53 3.85
CA PHE A 473 21.10 -23.35 2.83
C PHE A 473 21.35 -24.65 2.08
N TYR A 474 21.57 -24.54 0.78
CA TYR A 474 21.70 -25.67 -0.12
C TYR A 474 23.07 -25.67 -0.80
N ALA A 475 23.63 -26.85 -1.02
CA ALA A 475 24.80 -27.05 -1.87
C ALA A 475 24.64 -28.35 -2.66
N ASN A 476 24.75 -28.26 -3.99
CA ASN A 476 24.54 -29.38 -4.92
C ASN A 476 23.18 -30.10 -4.73
N GLY A 477 22.14 -29.35 -4.30
CA GLY A 477 20.80 -29.86 -4.05
C GLY A 477 20.59 -30.57 -2.73
N GLU A 478 21.57 -30.55 -1.86
CA GLU A 478 21.47 -31.08 -0.50
C GLU A 478 21.35 -29.93 0.49
N LEU A 479 20.45 -30.05 1.46
CA LEU A 479 20.32 -29.12 2.59
C LEU A 479 21.57 -29.28 3.47
N VAL A 480 22.46 -28.28 3.46
CA VAL A 480 23.75 -28.29 4.18
C VAL A 480 23.72 -27.47 5.45
N GLY A 481 22.75 -26.59 5.59
CA GLY A 481 22.55 -25.77 6.80
C GLY A 481 21.07 -25.51 7.00
N ILE A 482 20.54 -25.88 8.15
CA ILE A 482 19.14 -25.65 8.54
C ILE A 482 19.02 -24.25 9.12
N ALA A 483 17.98 -23.53 8.73
CA ALA A 483 17.59 -22.26 9.31
C ALA A 483 16.31 -22.43 10.14
N GLY A 484 16.39 -22.10 11.43
CA GLY A 484 15.28 -22.28 12.35
C GLY A 484 15.11 -23.74 12.80
N THR A 485 13.91 -24.06 13.23
CA THR A 485 13.51 -25.42 13.62
C THR A 485 12.53 -25.94 12.58
N PRO A 486 12.90 -26.90 11.71
CA PRO A 486 11.99 -27.43 10.70
C PRO A 486 10.67 -27.91 11.33
N GLY A 487 9.53 -27.52 10.75
CA GLY A 487 8.21 -27.79 11.31
C GLY A 487 7.95 -27.12 12.67
N GLY A 488 8.83 -26.20 13.09
CA GLY A 488 8.65 -25.45 14.33
C GLY A 488 7.47 -24.48 14.23
N VAL A 489 6.72 -24.37 15.30
CA VAL A 489 5.56 -23.48 15.41
C VAL A 489 5.88 -22.38 16.42
N ASN A 490 5.67 -21.14 16.02
CA ASN A 490 5.65 -19.96 16.88
C ASN A 490 4.20 -19.49 17.02
N GLU A 491 3.76 -19.24 18.23
CA GLU A 491 2.43 -18.70 18.52
C GLU A 491 2.59 -17.46 19.40
N GLU A 492 1.87 -16.37 19.07
CA GLU A 492 1.82 -15.17 19.89
C GLU A 492 0.46 -14.48 19.76
N THR A 493 0.07 -13.78 20.81
CA THR A 493 -1.18 -13.01 20.85
C THR A 493 -0.89 -11.57 21.18
N PHE A 494 -1.25 -10.67 20.27
CA PHE A 494 -1.11 -9.23 20.43
C PHE A 494 -2.48 -8.61 20.72
N SER A 495 -2.55 -7.65 21.63
CA SER A 495 -3.81 -7.00 21.93
C SER A 495 -3.61 -5.56 22.41
N GLU A 496 -4.43 -4.65 21.91
CA GLU A 496 -4.30 -3.24 22.27
C GLU A 496 -5.66 -2.54 22.29
N PHE A 497 -5.81 -1.59 23.23
CA PHE A 497 -6.93 -0.67 23.25
C PHE A 497 -6.52 0.66 22.59
N GLN A 498 -7.26 1.05 21.56
CA GLN A 498 -6.97 2.22 20.73
C GLN A 498 -8.03 3.31 20.97
N PRO A 499 -7.83 4.19 21.96
CA PRO A 499 -8.71 5.33 22.19
C PRO A 499 -8.44 6.47 21.22
N LYS A 500 -9.48 7.27 20.93
CA LYS A 500 -9.38 8.55 20.24
C LYS A 500 -10.34 9.54 20.85
N VAL A 501 -9.86 10.75 21.09
CA VAL A 501 -10.67 11.86 21.61
C VAL A 501 -10.49 13.06 20.70
N THR A 502 -11.59 13.67 20.31
CA THR A 502 -11.56 14.88 19.49
C THR A 502 -12.48 15.96 20.06
N ALA A 503 -12.09 17.21 19.86
CA ALA A 503 -12.91 18.36 20.14
C ALA A 503 -12.88 19.29 18.93
N ARG A 504 -14.05 19.67 18.41
CA ARG A 504 -14.21 20.59 17.28
C ARG A 504 -15.03 21.80 17.72
N TYR A 505 -14.59 22.98 17.28
CA TYR A 505 -15.32 24.21 17.49
C TYR A 505 -15.50 24.97 16.17
N LEU A 506 -16.74 25.17 15.73
CA LEU A 506 -17.08 26.01 14.60
C LEU A 506 -16.88 27.48 14.95
N VAL A 507 -15.83 28.09 14.43
CA VAL A 507 -15.54 29.53 14.60
C VAL A 507 -16.46 30.36 13.69
N ALA A 508 -16.86 29.79 12.57
CA ALA A 508 -17.88 30.28 11.63
C ALA A 508 -18.57 29.06 10.97
N ASP A 509 -19.66 29.27 10.25
CA ASP A 509 -20.37 28.18 9.55
C ASP A 509 -19.47 27.53 8.47
N THR A 510 -18.48 28.26 7.99
CA THR A 510 -17.50 27.84 6.97
C THR A 510 -16.09 27.61 7.53
N ALA A 511 -15.91 27.58 8.85
CA ALA A 511 -14.57 27.41 9.43
C ALA A 511 -14.63 26.76 10.81
N SER A 512 -13.69 25.85 11.05
CA SER A 512 -13.53 25.14 12.33
C SER A 512 -12.09 25.13 12.80
N VAL A 513 -11.94 24.98 14.13
CA VAL A 513 -10.70 24.57 14.77
C VAL A 513 -10.95 23.26 15.49
N TYR A 514 -9.96 22.39 15.52
CA TYR A 514 -10.08 21.12 16.23
C TYR A 514 -8.79 20.76 16.98
N GLY A 515 -8.94 19.91 17.96
CA GLY A 515 -7.86 19.20 18.61
C GLY A 515 -8.19 17.73 18.72
N SER A 516 -7.22 16.87 18.50
CA SER A 516 -7.38 15.44 18.61
C SER A 516 -6.20 14.80 19.35
N TRP A 517 -6.50 13.71 20.01
CA TRP A 517 -5.53 12.77 20.54
C TRP A 517 -6.00 11.36 20.20
N GLY A 518 -5.09 10.52 19.73
CA GLY A 518 -5.42 9.15 19.38
C GLY A 518 -4.23 8.23 19.47
N ARG A 519 -4.54 6.96 19.73
CA ARG A 519 -3.59 5.86 19.75
C ARG A 519 -3.90 4.89 18.63
N GLY A 520 -2.86 4.39 17.96
CA GLY A 520 -2.94 3.36 16.93
C GLY A 520 -2.07 2.18 17.29
N PHE A 521 -2.37 1.02 16.71
CA PHE A 521 -1.73 -0.25 17.00
C PHE A 521 -1.43 -0.99 15.69
N ARG A 522 -0.25 -1.60 15.63
CA ARG A 522 0.12 -2.58 14.61
C ARG A 522 0.65 -3.80 15.34
N SER A 523 0.07 -4.97 15.05
CA SER A 523 0.48 -6.22 15.68
C SER A 523 1.95 -6.51 15.44
N GLY A 524 2.59 -7.14 16.42
CA GLY A 524 3.90 -7.72 16.26
C GLY A 524 3.92 -8.83 15.20
N GLN A 525 5.08 -9.28 14.83
CA GLN A 525 5.22 -10.29 13.79
C GLN A 525 6.44 -11.18 14.00
N PHE A 526 6.49 -12.28 13.26
CA PHE A 526 7.61 -13.22 13.36
C PHE A 526 8.69 -12.86 12.34
N ASN A 527 9.95 -12.93 12.76
CA ASN A 527 11.12 -13.11 11.92
C ASN A 527 11.29 -14.60 11.58
N GLN A 528 12.31 -14.93 10.80
CA GLN A 528 12.68 -16.32 10.58
C GLN A 528 13.01 -17.00 11.91
N ASN A 529 12.40 -18.14 12.16
CA ASN A 529 12.61 -18.89 13.40
C ASN A 529 14.10 -19.21 13.63
N GLY A 530 14.59 -18.91 14.85
CA GLY A 530 15.98 -19.16 15.23
C GLY A 530 17.00 -18.12 14.74
N VAL A 531 16.56 -17.06 14.03
CA VAL A 531 17.46 -16.02 13.53
C VAL A 531 18.12 -15.25 14.66
N GLY A 532 17.41 -15.03 15.77
CA GLY A 532 17.96 -14.36 16.95
C GLY A 532 19.14 -15.13 17.54
N ALA A 533 19.03 -16.46 17.68
CA ALA A 533 20.11 -17.31 18.15
C ALA A 533 21.29 -17.36 17.16
N ALA A 534 21.03 -17.44 15.87
CA ALA A 534 22.05 -17.42 14.82
C ALA A 534 22.82 -16.09 14.79
N ALA A 535 22.12 -14.97 14.88
CA ALA A 535 22.71 -13.64 14.97
C ALA A 535 23.58 -13.47 16.23
N ALA A 536 23.07 -13.90 17.40
CA ALA A 536 23.82 -13.86 18.65
C ALA A 536 25.10 -14.69 18.59
N ALA A 537 25.06 -15.87 17.96
CA ALA A 537 26.25 -16.70 17.72
C ALA A 537 27.28 -16.03 16.80
N ALA A 538 26.84 -15.17 15.89
CA ALA A 538 27.68 -14.33 15.04
C ALA A 538 28.14 -13.03 15.75
N GLY A 539 27.76 -12.82 17.01
CA GLY A 539 28.11 -11.62 17.80
C GLY A 539 27.17 -10.44 17.59
N ILE A 540 26.02 -10.65 16.95
CA ILE A 540 24.99 -9.64 16.68
C ILE A 540 23.89 -9.81 17.72
N ASN A 541 23.70 -8.82 18.61
CA ASN A 541 22.71 -8.85 19.66
C ASN A 541 21.49 -7.99 19.30
N GLY A 542 20.34 -8.25 19.92
CA GLY A 542 19.12 -7.49 19.76
C GLY A 542 18.23 -7.97 18.62
N ILE A 543 18.60 -9.04 17.91
CA ILE A 543 17.72 -9.70 16.93
C ILE A 543 16.80 -10.65 17.67
N GLN A 544 15.50 -10.50 17.43
CA GLN A 544 14.45 -11.31 18.06
C GLN A 544 13.74 -12.15 16.99
N ASP A 545 13.26 -13.34 17.37
CA ASP A 545 12.44 -14.19 16.49
C ASP A 545 11.00 -13.66 16.43
N VAL A 546 10.55 -12.99 17.48
CA VAL A 546 9.24 -12.34 17.58
C VAL A 546 9.45 -10.85 17.86
N LEU A 547 8.80 -9.99 17.09
CA LEU A 547 8.74 -8.56 17.34
C LEU A 547 7.50 -8.22 18.13
N ASP A 548 7.66 -7.32 19.11
CA ASP A 548 6.55 -6.73 19.84
C ASP A 548 5.69 -5.87 18.92
N GLU A 549 4.49 -5.53 19.37
CA GLU A 549 3.59 -4.62 18.68
C GLU A 549 4.15 -3.20 18.62
N GLU A 550 3.87 -2.52 17.50
CA GLU A 550 4.07 -1.08 17.37
C GLU A 550 2.86 -0.35 17.94
N VAL A 551 3.13 0.65 18.77
CA VAL A 551 2.12 1.57 19.27
C VAL A 551 2.48 2.98 18.88
N THR A 552 1.50 3.70 18.34
CA THR A 552 1.63 5.10 17.95
C THR A 552 0.67 5.97 18.74
N GLU A 553 1.16 7.07 19.29
CA GLU A 553 0.35 8.07 19.97
C GLU A 553 0.54 9.44 19.30
N THR A 554 -0.57 10.10 18.93
CA THR A 554 -0.52 11.38 18.23
C THR A 554 -1.42 12.43 18.90
N PHE A 555 -0.87 13.62 19.10
CA PHE A 555 -1.61 14.85 19.40
C PHE A 555 -1.62 15.73 18.15
N GLU A 556 -2.79 16.27 17.82
CA GLU A 556 -2.97 17.14 16.67
C GLU A 556 -3.85 18.33 17.00
N VAL A 557 -3.53 19.49 16.44
CA VAL A 557 -4.39 20.68 16.43
C VAL A 557 -4.46 21.21 15.01
N GLY A 558 -5.67 21.44 14.51
CA GLY A 558 -5.85 21.91 13.15
C GLY A 558 -6.94 22.98 13.00
N PHE A 559 -6.89 23.57 11.81
CA PHE A 559 -7.84 24.58 11.35
C PHE A 559 -8.31 24.21 9.94
N LYS A 560 -9.62 24.34 9.68
CA LYS A 560 -10.23 24.12 8.37
C LYS A 560 -11.15 25.27 8.01
N SER A 561 -11.17 25.65 6.75
CA SER A 561 -12.13 26.63 6.27
C SER A 561 -12.45 26.44 4.78
N ASN A 562 -13.72 26.64 4.44
CA ASN A 562 -14.23 26.69 3.06
C ASN A 562 -14.92 28.04 2.86
N TRP A 563 -14.44 28.85 1.93
CA TRP A 563 -14.99 30.17 1.66
C TRP A 563 -15.80 30.16 0.37
N GLY A 564 -16.96 29.46 0.44
CA GLY A 564 -17.95 29.44 -0.64
C GLY A 564 -17.46 28.77 -1.92
N GLY A 565 -16.71 27.67 -1.81
CA GLY A 565 -16.13 26.95 -2.93
C GLY A 565 -15.01 27.67 -3.66
N LEU A 566 -14.67 28.92 -3.26
CA LEU A 566 -13.61 29.68 -3.90
C LEU A 566 -12.22 29.39 -3.33
N ILE A 567 -12.13 29.14 -2.04
CA ILE A 567 -10.87 28.85 -1.32
C ILE A 567 -11.16 27.87 -0.21
N ASP A 568 -10.51 26.74 -0.25
CA ASP A 568 -10.39 25.79 0.86
C ASP A 568 -8.99 25.88 1.44
N PHE A 569 -8.93 26.04 2.75
CA PHE A 569 -7.68 26.12 3.47
C PHE A 569 -7.70 25.21 4.69
N ASN A 570 -6.77 24.26 4.74
CA ASN A 570 -6.59 23.30 5.82
C ASN A 570 -5.18 23.39 6.37
N GLY A 571 -5.02 23.30 7.68
CA GLY A 571 -3.71 23.25 8.29
C GLY A 571 -3.72 22.46 9.59
N ALA A 572 -2.66 21.72 9.87
CA ALA A 572 -2.50 20.92 11.08
C ALA A 572 -1.06 21.00 11.62
N LEU A 573 -0.95 20.95 12.93
CA LEU A 573 0.30 20.74 13.67
C LEU A 573 0.15 19.47 14.49
N TYR A 574 1.18 18.61 14.47
CA TYR A 574 1.12 17.32 15.15
C TYR A 574 2.42 16.97 15.88
N SER A 575 2.26 16.12 16.91
CA SER A 575 3.36 15.44 17.60
C SER A 575 2.98 13.98 17.75
N THR A 576 3.85 13.10 17.27
CA THR A 576 3.64 11.65 17.26
C THR A 576 4.82 10.97 17.94
N ASP A 577 4.52 10.08 18.87
CA ASP A 577 5.49 9.17 19.48
C ASP A 577 5.17 7.75 18.99
N VAL A 578 6.20 7.00 18.58
CA VAL A 578 6.08 5.64 18.06
C VAL A 578 6.98 4.73 18.89
N GLU A 579 6.39 3.72 19.50
CA GLU A 579 7.07 2.67 20.24
C GLU A 579 7.20 1.41 19.35
N ASN A 580 8.37 0.75 19.39
CA ASN A 580 8.67 -0.50 18.68
C ASN A 580 8.48 -0.41 17.15
N ALA A 581 8.87 0.69 16.53
CA ALA A 581 8.80 0.85 15.08
C ALA A 581 9.63 -0.24 14.36
N PRO A 582 9.05 -1.12 13.54
CA PRO A 582 9.82 -2.15 12.87
C PRO A 582 10.71 -1.55 11.78
N TYR A 583 11.93 -2.04 11.71
CA TYR A 583 12.94 -1.61 10.77
C TYR A 583 13.58 -2.82 10.08
N PHE A 584 13.71 -2.76 8.75
CA PHE A 584 14.29 -3.86 7.96
C PHE A 584 15.82 -3.82 7.99
N VAL A 585 16.41 -4.99 8.25
CA VAL A 585 17.86 -5.18 8.24
C VAL A 585 18.22 -6.46 7.50
N PHE A 586 19.25 -6.39 6.64
CA PHE A 586 19.87 -7.57 6.09
C PHE A 586 21.13 -7.92 6.90
N ILE A 587 21.13 -9.10 7.52
CA ILE A 587 22.25 -9.60 8.31
C ILE A 587 23.13 -10.49 7.44
N GLY A 588 24.11 -9.90 6.75
CA GLY A 588 24.99 -10.63 5.82
C GLY A 588 25.77 -11.80 6.45
N ALA A 589 26.08 -11.73 7.78
CA ALA A 589 26.79 -12.79 8.48
C ALA A 589 25.99 -14.10 8.60
N VAL A 590 24.66 -14.03 8.57
CA VAL A 590 23.74 -15.18 8.64
C VAL A 590 22.82 -15.27 7.42
N GLY A 591 22.99 -14.38 6.45
CA GLY A 591 22.20 -14.38 5.21
C GLY A 591 20.71 -14.14 5.40
N ALA A 592 20.31 -13.48 6.50
CA ALA A 592 18.92 -13.33 6.88
C ALA A 592 18.41 -11.91 6.64
N GLN A 593 17.17 -11.81 6.19
CA GLN A 593 16.37 -10.59 6.14
C GLN A 593 15.48 -10.55 7.39
N VAL A 594 15.67 -9.54 8.23
CA VAL A 594 14.96 -9.47 9.50
C VAL A 594 14.38 -8.09 9.74
N LEU A 595 13.36 -8.05 10.57
CA LEU A 595 12.88 -6.82 11.18
C LEU A 595 13.45 -6.71 12.60
N VAL A 596 13.78 -5.50 12.97
CA VAL A 596 14.23 -5.16 14.32
C VAL A 596 13.41 -3.97 14.82
N PRO A 597 13.11 -3.88 16.11
CA PRO A 597 12.42 -2.73 16.64
C PRO A 597 13.37 -1.53 16.76
N ILE A 598 12.86 -0.34 16.47
CA ILE A 598 13.36 0.92 17.00
C ILE A 598 12.46 1.21 18.20
N GLU A 599 13.03 1.21 19.40
CA GLU A 599 12.26 1.22 20.63
C GLU A 599 11.42 2.49 20.79
N GLU A 600 11.98 3.66 20.42
CA GLU A 600 11.27 4.94 20.55
C GLU A 600 11.66 5.92 19.44
N VAL A 601 10.65 6.46 18.74
CA VAL A 601 10.79 7.50 17.71
C VAL A 601 9.83 8.63 18.02
N SER A 602 10.32 9.89 18.07
CA SER A 602 9.46 11.07 18.16
C SER A 602 9.40 11.81 16.83
N ILE A 603 8.21 12.27 16.43
CA ILE A 603 7.98 13.00 15.19
C ILE A 603 7.16 14.25 15.47
N LYS A 604 7.61 15.40 14.99
CA LYS A 604 6.89 16.67 15.11
C LYS A 604 6.81 17.33 13.75
N GLY A 605 5.64 17.82 13.40
CA GLY A 605 5.47 18.42 12.09
C GLY A 605 4.26 19.31 11.96
N GLY A 606 4.10 19.82 10.75
CA GLY A 606 2.95 20.60 10.36
C GLY A 606 2.72 20.54 8.86
N GLU A 607 1.48 20.72 8.46
CA GLU A 607 1.06 20.69 7.07
C GLU A 607 0.02 21.77 6.79
N VAL A 608 -0.02 22.21 5.54
CA VAL A 608 -0.97 23.19 5.02
C VAL A 608 -1.38 22.77 3.61
N GLU A 609 -2.67 22.82 3.36
CA GLU A 609 -3.28 22.62 2.05
C GLU A 609 -4.13 23.84 1.68
N LEU A 610 -4.05 24.26 0.44
CA LEU A 610 -4.85 25.34 -0.14
C LEU A 610 -5.37 24.89 -1.49
N ASN A 611 -6.67 24.88 -1.65
CA ASN A 611 -7.35 24.78 -2.94
C ASN A 611 -8.00 26.12 -3.26
N ALA A 612 -7.84 26.65 -4.45
CA ALA A 612 -8.43 27.90 -4.87
C ALA A 612 -8.94 27.80 -6.30
N ASN A 613 -10.26 28.03 -6.47
CA ASN A 613 -10.93 28.10 -7.76
C ASN A 613 -10.91 29.53 -8.25
N VAL A 614 -10.06 29.82 -9.23
CA VAL A 614 -9.83 31.19 -9.74
C VAL A 614 -10.62 31.38 -11.04
N GLY A 615 -11.92 31.65 -10.90
CA GLY A 615 -12.84 31.74 -12.05
C GLY A 615 -13.22 30.35 -12.56
N ASP A 616 -13.79 30.30 -13.77
CA ASP A 616 -14.36 29.06 -14.31
C ASP A 616 -13.34 28.12 -14.97
N ASP A 617 -12.06 28.53 -15.08
CA ASP A 617 -11.06 27.82 -15.91
C ASP A 617 -9.72 27.55 -15.17
N LEU A 618 -9.57 27.91 -13.90
CA LEU A 618 -8.29 27.74 -13.19
C LEU A 618 -8.46 27.30 -11.74
N ASP A 619 -8.05 26.09 -11.48
CA ASP A 619 -7.91 25.56 -10.14
C ASP A 619 -6.44 25.57 -9.72
N VAL A 620 -6.17 26.07 -8.52
CA VAL A 620 -4.83 26.17 -7.95
C VAL A 620 -4.78 25.34 -6.68
N TYR A 621 -3.96 24.30 -6.70
CA TYR A 621 -3.64 23.49 -5.55
C TYR A 621 -2.24 23.81 -5.03
N MET A 622 -2.10 23.94 -3.71
CA MET A 622 -0.80 24.08 -3.03
C MET A 622 -0.80 23.26 -1.73
N GLY A 623 0.13 22.34 -1.62
CA GLY A 623 0.35 21.53 -0.41
C GLY A 623 1.80 21.66 0.09
N ILE A 624 1.97 21.87 1.40
CA ILE A 624 3.27 21.91 2.06
C ILE A 624 3.20 21.09 3.34
N SER A 625 4.17 20.20 3.54
CA SER A 625 4.36 19.49 4.79
C SER A 625 5.81 19.52 5.22
N VAL A 626 6.03 19.67 6.51
CA VAL A 626 7.36 19.60 7.15
C VAL A 626 7.24 18.67 8.35
N SER A 627 8.09 17.65 8.40
CA SER A 627 8.20 16.74 9.55
C SER A 627 9.67 16.64 9.98
N ASN A 628 9.88 16.51 11.28
CA ASN A 628 11.18 16.22 11.88
C ASN A 628 11.01 14.98 12.76
N SER A 629 11.77 13.94 12.46
CA SER A 629 11.80 12.69 13.21
C SER A 629 13.12 12.54 13.95
N GLU A 630 13.05 12.03 15.17
CA GLU A 630 14.19 11.75 16.03
C GLU A 630 14.06 10.35 16.63
N VAL A 631 15.11 9.54 16.49
CA VAL A 631 15.21 8.24 17.18
C VAL A 631 15.71 8.51 18.59
N GLU A 632 14.85 8.27 19.57
CA GLU A 632 15.14 8.50 20.98
C GLU A 632 15.88 7.30 21.60
N GLU A 633 15.46 6.08 21.25
CA GLU A 633 16.05 4.83 21.76
C GLU A 633 16.18 3.77 20.67
N TYR A 634 17.37 3.14 20.58
CA TYR A 634 17.68 2.06 19.65
C TYR A 634 18.76 1.13 20.22
N SER A 635 18.44 -0.14 20.45
CA SER A 635 19.29 -1.09 21.17
C SER A 635 20.09 -2.05 20.29
N VAL A 636 19.71 -2.25 19.04
CA VAL A 636 20.45 -3.13 18.12
C VAL A 636 21.80 -2.50 17.79
N ASN A 637 22.90 -3.25 17.97
CA ASN A 637 24.24 -2.76 17.67
C ASN A 637 24.45 -2.60 16.15
N PRO A 638 24.45 -1.38 15.60
CA PRO A 638 24.58 -1.14 14.18
C PRO A 638 25.93 -1.62 13.61
N GLY A 639 26.98 -1.65 14.41
CA GLY A 639 28.32 -2.12 14.00
C GLY A 639 28.41 -3.63 13.77
N ALA A 640 27.39 -4.37 14.21
CA ALA A 640 27.31 -5.82 14.03
C ALA A 640 26.44 -6.20 12.83
N VAL A 641 25.66 -5.29 12.29
CA VAL A 641 24.75 -5.49 11.17
C VAL A 641 25.47 -5.18 9.86
N GLY A 642 26.27 -6.14 9.38
CA GLY A 642 26.92 -6.09 8.07
C GLY A 642 27.89 -4.92 7.81
N ASN A 643 28.46 -4.87 6.61
CA ASN A 643 29.38 -3.80 6.20
C ASN A 643 28.68 -2.46 5.90
N GLU A 644 27.38 -2.37 6.01
CA GLU A 644 26.61 -1.14 5.78
C GLU A 644 26.56 -0.23 7.00
N ALA A 645 26.92 -0.76 8.17
CA ALA A 645 26.91 -0.07 9.44
C ALA A 645 28.07 0.93 9.73
N PRO A 646 29.20 1.02 9.01
CA PRO A 646 30.28 1.96 9.36
C PRO A 646 29.89 3.44 9.20
N TYR A 647 28.74 3.75 8.63
CA TYR A 647 28.31 5.13 8.36
C TYR A 647 27.23 5.67 9.29
N VAL A 648 26.84 4.91 10.32
CA VAL A 648 25.88 5.39 11.31
C VAL A 648 26.64 5.92 12.53
N PRO A 649 26.79 7.24 12.67
CA PRO A 649 27.18 7.80 13.96
C PRO A 649 26.11 7.42 14.99
N ASN A 650 26.52 7.09 16.20
CA ASN A 650 25.61 7.01 17.34
C ASN A 650 24.68 8.24 17.30
N ASN A 651 23.38 8.05 17.30
CA ASN A 651 22.31 9.05 17.22
C ASN A 651 21.97 9.58 15.81
N THR A 652 22.23 8.85 14.74
CA THR A 652 21.71 9.23 13.42
C THR A 652 20.57 8.31 13.03
N CYS A 653 19.43 8.90 12.72
CA CYS A 653 18.25 8.20 12.26
C CYS A 653 18.55 7.44 10.97
N LEU A 654 18.44 6.12 11.02
CA LEU A 654 18.47 5.24 9.87
C LEU A 654 17.04 4.80 9.53
N LEU A 655 16.18 5.75 9.24
CA LEU A 655 14.99 5.45 8.46
C LEU A 655 15.45 5.24 7.00
N TYR A 656 16.09 4.09 6.75
CA TYR A 656 16.33 3.62 5.40
C TYR A 656 15.11 2.84 4.92
N THR A 657 14.07 3.56 4.68
CA THR A 657 13.18 3.25 3.58
C THR A 657 13.87 3.83 2.36
N SER A 658 13.94 3.14 1.24
CA SER A 658 14.49 3.73 -0.01
C SER A 658 13.95 5.14 -0.14
N PRO A 659 14.72 6.20 0.18
CA PRO A 659 14.16 7.54 0.06
C PRO A 659 13.96 7.79 -1.43
N SER A 660 12.78 8.27 -1.78
CA SER A 660 12.55 8.82 -3.10
C SER A 660 13.67 9.82 -3.42
N PRO A 661 14.14 9.92 -4.65
CA PRO A 661 15.15 10.93 -5.04
C PRO A 661 14.76 12.38 -4.67
N ARG A 662 13.49 12.63 -4.37
CA ARG A 662 13.00 13.93 -3.89
C ARG A 662 13.27 14.17 -2.40
N ASP A 663 13.24 13.12 -1.57
CA ASP A 663 13.42 13.25 -0.11
C ASP A 663 14.88 13.48 0.27
N GLN A 664 15.82 13.02 -0.56
CA GLN A 664 17.26 13.24 -0.35
C GLN A 664 17.70 14.70 -0.50
N ARG A 665 16.91 15.57 -1.15
CA ARG A 665 17.21 17.00 -1.26
C ARG A 665 17.04 17.78 0.06
N GLY A 666 16.28 17.23 1.02
CA GLY A 666 16.04 17.84 2.33
C GLY A 666 17.12 17.55 3.38
N SER A 667 17.85 16.45 3.25
CA SER A 667 18.80 15.97 4.26
C SER A 667 20.26 16.30 3.95
N ARG A 668 20.56 17.53 3.53
CA ARG A 668 21.95 18.01 3.57
C ARG A 668 22.35 18.17 5.02
N MET A 669 23.11 17.21 5.54
CA MET A 669 23.84 17.41 6.77
C MET A 669 24.77 18.62 6.62
N PRO A 670 24.89 19.49 7.62
CA PRO A 670 25.90 20.52 7.60
C PRO A 670 27.27 19.86 7.59
N SER A 671 28.07 20.17 6.56
CA SER A 671 29.48 19.85 6.54
C SER A 671 30.17 20.71 7.59
N SER A 672 30.38 20.24 8.80
CA SER A 672 31.40 20.79 9.70
C SER A 672 31.67 19.87 10.90
N ALA A 673 32.87 19.43 10.92
CA ALA A 673 33.88 19.07 11.90
C ALA A 673 34.30 17.62 11.90
#